data_7c242b5691a33c49739d4b5c0a243ceb
#
_entry.id   7c242b5691a33c49739d4b5c0a243ceb
#
_cell.length_a   1.000
_cell.length_b   1.000
_cell.length_c   1.000
_cell.angle_alpha   90.00
_cell.angle_beta   90.00
_cell.angle_gamma   90.00
#
_symmetry.space_group_name_H-M   'P 1'
#
loop_
_entity.id
_entity.type
_entity.pdbx_description
1 polymer ?
#
loop_
_entity_poly.entity_id
_entity_poly.type
_entity_poly.pdbx_seq_one_letter_code
_entity_poly.pdbx_strand_id
1 'polypeptide(L)'
;MLQKYLDKLEFNVIISQLLQTSHTFIGKEIISKLSPSTNEDKVRKTLAETSEACTLIHTSGTFPISEIDDLNIQLKRIESGMSLSAKPLLEIATILKASRELSTYYKDSELMLPNIGTYFDELYTNVDVEKKIFSSIISEDTIADNASQKLASIRRSRKNLELEIKNKLNTIIHSNTYSKYLMDPVVTMRSGRYVIPVKDEYRSQVKGFIHDTSSSGSTVYIEPMAVFELNNSIGNLLVDESREIERILENLSAILYPISGLIRQSYHLIGKLDFISSKATYSISHNCSEPIIGNYIDFKYARHPLIDENKVVPINIHLGRDFRCLVITGPNTGGKTVTLKTVGLLCAMAQSGMHIPVQEGSTIKVFDNIFADIGDEQSIEESLSTFSSHMTNIAHILQVFTNKSLILVDELGSGTDPIEGAALAISLLENFYKHGAYILATTHYHEIKNYAISNEGFENASCEFDLHTLKPTYHLLLGIPGKSNAFAISSKLGISQDIIDRASSLVSKPDTDIETLMKDIYDDKIQIEKDKVEIEKNLRQAEALRKSLETENSEKIKNEKAKIDAARREAKEILVDAKEEASRVIKSLNKLDSDDIKKANQLRNQLNDSLKKFGGDGLDFSGLLQLNNTSSPAPLKKNQKTGSVTIHNDKAQSASTEINLIGETVADAVQELDKYLDNCKMAHLHTVRIVHGKGTGKLREGIHSYLKKSKYVDSFHIAGFGEGDYGVTIVQLK
;
A
#
# COMPACT_ATOMS: atom_id res chain seq x y z
N MET A 1 3.47 5.45 27.12
CA MET A 1 4.93 5.60 26.86
C MET A 1 5.33 7.04 27.06
N LEU A 2 6.54 7.30 27.57
CA LEU A 2 7.02 8.67 27.76
C LEU A 2 7.57 9.24 26.45
N GLN A 3 7.19 10.46 26.11
CA GLN A 3 7.56 11.12 24.85
C GLN A 3 9.09 11.20 24.67
N LYS A 4 9.86 11.46 25.75
CA LYS A 4 11.32 11.53 25.71
C LYS A 4 11.99 10.30 25.09
N TYR A 5 11.43 9.09 25.29
CA TYR A 5 12.00 7.87 24.72
C TYR A 5 11.63 7.71 23.24
N LEU A 6 10.43 8.16 22.85
CA LEU A 6 10.02 8.18 21.45
C LEU A 6 10.86 9.18 20.64
N ASP A 7 11.24 10.31 21.24
CA ASP A 7 12.10 11.31 20.61
C ASP A 7 13.53 10.75 20.42
N LYS A 8 14.07 10.02 21.42
CA LYS A 8 15.37 9.34 21.29
C LYS A 8 15.37 8.27 20.18
N LEU A 9 14.22 7.65 19.91
CA LEU A 9 14.01 6.70 18.81
C LEU A 9 13.69 7.39 17.48
N GLU A 10 13.63 8.72 17.43
CA GLU A 10 13.32 9.51 16.24
C GLU A 10 11.89 9.24 15.67
N PHE A 11 10.95 8.83 16.53
CA PHE A 11 9.56 8.58 16.15
C PHE A 11 8.86 9.86 15.66
N ASN A 12 9.27 11.04 16.17
CA ASN A 12 8.82 12.35 15.71
C ASN A 12 9.12 12.60 14.22
N VAL A 13 10.21 12.03 13.67
CA VAL A 13 10.52 12.11 12.24
C VAL A 13 9.51 11.32 11.42
N ILE A 14 9.12 10.13 11.89
CA ILE A 14 8.06 9.33 11.25
C ILE A 14 6.73 10.10 11.24
N ILE A 15 6.37 10.73 12.38
CA ILE A 15 5.18 11.60 12.46
C ILE A 15 5.26 12.72 11.43
N SER A 16 6.42 13.36 11.28
CA SER A 16 6.62 14.44 10.31
C SER A 16 6.45 13.97 8.86
N GLN A 17 6.90 12.75 8.54
CA GLN A 17 6.70 12.14 7.22
C GLN A 17 5.22 11.82 6.96
N LEU A 18 4.48 11.32 7.95
CA LEU A 18 3.04 11.09 7.84
C LEU A 18 2.25 12.40 7.64
N LEU A 19 2.65 13.48 8.32
CA LEU A 19 2.00 14.78 8.15
C LEU A 19 2.11 15.33 6.73
N GLN A 20 3.19 15.00 6.00
CA GLN A 20 3.37 15.41 4.61
C GLN A 20 2.42 14.72 3.63
N THR A 21 1.90 13.55 4.00
CA THR A 21 0.98 12.77 3.15
C THR A 21 -0.50 12.96 3.52
N SER A 22 -0.79 13.67 4.61
CA SER A 22 -2.15 13.98 5.06
C SER A 22 -2.64 15.30 4.47
N HIS A 23 -3.87 15.30 4.00
CA HIS A 23 -4.51 16.44 3.30
C HIS A 23 -5.50 17.21 4.17
N THR A 24 -6.02 16.59 5.24
CA THR A 24 -7.08 17.20 6.05
C THR A 24 -6.56 17.70 7.39
N PHE A 25 -7.18 18.77 7.91
CA PHE A 25 -6.86 19.27 9.26
C PHE A 25 -7.05 18.18 10.34
N ILE A 26 -8.17 17.45 10.30
CA ILE A 26 -8.45 16.37 11.27
C ILE A 26 -7.45 15.22 11.13
N GLY A 27 -7.06 14.83 9.91
CA GLY A 27 -6.02 13.83 9.68
C GLY A 27 -4.68 14.24 10.29
N LYS A 28 -4.26 15.48 10.03
CA LYS A 28 -3.05 16.06 10.62
C LYS A 28 -3.12 16.16 12.15
N GLU A 29 -4.27 16.49 12.72
CA GLU A 29 -4.49 16.50 14.15
C GLU A 29 -4.36 15.09 14.76
N ILE A 30 -4.92 14.06 14.14
CA ILE A 30 -4.80 12.67 14.58
C ILE A 30 -3.32 12.22 14.52
N ILE A 31 -2.62 12.51 13.42
CA ILE A 31 -1.21 12.16 13.24
C ILE A 31 -0.34 12.86 14.29
N SER A 32 -0.54 14.14 14.55
CA SER A 32 0.26 14.89 15.54
C SER A 32 0.11 14.38 16.99
N LYS A 33 -1.02 13.74 17.29
CA LYS A 33 -1.30 13.10 18.58
C LYS A 33 -1.05 11.58 18.58
N LEU A 34 -0.50 11.03 17.49
CA LEU A 34 -0.26 9.59 17.36
C LEU A 34 0.78 9.13 18.38
N SER A 35 0.43 8.11 19.12
CA SER A 35 1.30 7.47 20.11
C SER A 35 1.10 5.96 20.12
N PRO A 36 2.14 5.18 20.43
CA PRO A 36 2.06 3.73 20.48
C PRO A 36 1.03 3.26 21.52
N SER A 37 0.13 2.38 21.13
CA SER A 37 -0.89 1.80 22.00
C SER A 37 -0.32 0.59 22.75
N THR A 38 -0.74 0.44 24.01
CA THR A 38 -0.43 -0.75 24.85
C THR A 38 -1.54 -1.81 24.82
N ASN A 39 -2.65 -1.50 24.15
CA ASN A 39 -3.77 -2.43 23.99
C ASN A 39 -3.59 -3.24 22.71
N GLU A 40 -3.39 -4.54 22.84
CA GLU A 40 -3.13 -5.46 21.74
C GLU A 40 -4.29 -5.51 20.72
N ASP A 41 -5.54 -5.54 21.17
CA ASP A 41 -6.71 -5.57 20.27
C ASP A 41 -6.80 -4.29 19.43
N LYS A 42 -6.50 -3.14 20.05
CA LYS A 42 -6.45 -1.86 19.33
C LYS A 42 -5.34 -1.86 18.31
N VAL A 43 -4.15 -2.40 18.64
CA VAL A 43 -3.02 -2.50 17.70
C VAL A 43 -3.38 -3.40 16.52
N ARG A 44 -3.96 -4.59 16.79
CA ARG A 44 -4.44 -5.50 15.73
C ARG A 44 -5.43 -4.82 14.80
N LYS A 45 -6.43 -4.16 15.37
CA LYS A 45 -7.44 -3.43 14.57
C LYS A 45 -6.81 -2.35 13.70
N THR A 46 -5.93 -1.52 14.26
CA THR A 46 -5.33 -0.40 13.53
C THR A 46 -4.30 -0.85 12.47
N LEU A 47 -3.64 -1.99 12.66
CA LEU A 47 -2.82 -2.63 11.63
C LEU A 47 -3.69 -3.17 10.49
N ALA A 48 -4.78 -3.87 10.81
CA ALA A 48 -5.73 -4.37 9.82
C ALA A 48 -6.36 -3.23 9.00
N GLU A 49 -6.73 -2.10 9.64
CA GLU A 49 -7.18 -0.89 8.93
C GLU A 49 -6.14 -0.41 7.90
N THR A 50 -4.85 -0.46 8.26
CA THR A 50 -3.77 -0.08 7.35
C THR A 50 -3.60 -1.08 6.20
N SER A 51 -3.69 -2.38 6.46
CA SER A 51 -3.61 -3.44 5.45
C SER A 51 -4.77 -3.37 4.45
N GLU A 52 -5.99 -3.15 4.93
CA GLU A 52 -7.16 -2.95 4.07
C GLU A 52 -7.00 -1.71 3.18
N ALA A 53 -6.47 -0.61 3.73
CA ALA A 53 -6.19 0.59 2.96
C ALA A 53 -5.08 0.37 1.91
N CYS A 54 -4.03 -0.37 2.23
CA CYS A 54 -3.01 -0.77 1.25
C CYS A 54 -3.64 -1.57 0.10
N THR A 55 -4.50 -2.54 0.42
CA THR A 55 -5.21 -3.35 -0.57
C THR A 55 -6.09 -2.48 -1.47
N LEU A 56 -6.82 -1.53 -0.88
CA LEU A 56 -7.70 -0.62 -1.60
C LEU A 56 -6.90 0.33 -2.52
N ILE A 57 -5.76 0.85 -2.04
CA ILE A 57 -4.86 1.70 -2.85
C ILE A 57 -4.26 0.91 -4.02
N HIS A 58 -3.86 -0.33 -3.81
CA HIS A 58 -3.33 -1.17 -4.89
C HIS A 58 -4.36 -1.49 -5.97
N THR A 59 -5.64 -1.62 -5.59
CA THR A 59 -6.72 -1.98 -6.52
C THR A 59 -7.27 -0.77 -7.27
N SER A 60 -7.51 0.35 -6.56
CA SER A 60 -8.29 1.49 -7.04
C SER A 60 -7.49 2.81 -7.09
N GLY A 61 -6.21 2.80 -6.71
CA GLY A 61 -5.38 4.00 -6.60
C GLY A 61 -5.54 4.72 -5.26
N THR A 62 -4.92 5.88 -5.12
CA THR A 62 -4.95 6.69 -3.89
C THR A 62 -6.35 7.18 -3.54
N PHE A 63 -6.64 7.38 -2.26
CA PHE A 63 -7.92 7.92 -1.82
C PHE A 63 -8.13 9.32 -2.40
N PRO A 64 -9.33 9.61 -2.96
CA PRO A 64 -9.64 10.92 -3.55
C PRO A 64 -9.96 11.96 -2.47
N ILE A 65 -8.97 12.30 -1.64
CA ILE A 65 -9.10 13.28 -0.56
C ILE A 65 -8.40 14.56 -0.99
N SER A 66 -9.17 15.66 -1.08
CA SER A 66 -8.63 17.00 -1.28
C SER A 66 -8.26 17.67 0.03
N GLU A 67 -7.56 18.79 -0.04
CA GLU A 67 -7.24 19.59 1.14
C GLU A 67 -8.50 20.12 1.81
N ILE A 68 -8.62 19.92 3.13
CA ILE A 68 -9.74 20.37 3.96
C ILE A 68 -9.17 21.01 5.23
N ASP A 69 -9.46 22.29 5.39
CA ASP A 69 -9.02 23.10 6.52
C ASP A 69 -9.81 22.83 7.83
N ASP A 70 -9.49 23.58 8.89
CA ASP A 70 -10.25 23.53 10.15
C ASP A 70 -11.61 24.19 9.99
N LEU A 71 -12.65 23.36 10.01
CA LEU A 71 -14.04 23.76 9.85
C LEU A 71 -14.86 23.68 11.16
N ASN A 72 -14.23 23.50 12.29
CA ASN A 72 -14.92 23.33 13.57
C ASN A 72 -15.78 24.55 13.94
N ILE A 73 -15.29 25.77 13.66
CA ILE A 73 -16.02 27.01 13.94
C ILE A 73 -17.24 27.14 13.02
N GLN A 74 -17.06 26.89 11.72
CA GLN A 74 -18.12 26.97 10.70
C GLN A 74 -19.24 25.97 10.98
N LEU A 75 -18.88 24.75 11.32
CA LEU A 75 -19.83 23.69 11.69
C LEU A 75 -20.62 24.04 12.96
N LYS A 76 -19.95 24.60 13.99
CA LYS A 76 -20.64 25.10 15.20
C LYS A 76 -21.62 26.22 14.90
N ARG A 77 -21.26 27.16 14.01
CA ARG A 77 -22.16 28.26 13.61
C ARG A 77 -23.42 27.75 12.91
N ILE A 78 -23.30 26.80 11.99
CA ILE A 78 -24.46 26.17 11.34
C ILE A 78 -25.33 25.42 12.36
N GLU A 79 -24.72 24.62 13.24
CA GLU A 79 -25.43 23.89 14.31
C GLU A 79 -26.20 24.83 15.26
N SER A 80 -25.75 26.08 15.38
CA SER A 80 -26.41 27.12 16.14
C SER A 80 -27.47 27.89 15.30
N GLY A 81 -27.71 27.51 14.05
CA GLY A 81 -28.64 28.18 13.15
C GLY A 81 -28.16 29.53 12.60
N MET A 82 -26.86 29.81 12.68
CA MET A 82 -26.26 31.05 12.17
C MET A 82 -26.01 30.96 10.66
N SER A 83 -26.21 32.09 9.97
CA SER A 83 -25.84 32.22 8.56
C SER A 83 -24.32 32.25 8.37
N LEU A 84 -23.86 31.66 7.28
CA LEU A 84 -22.47 31.68 6.84
C LEU A 84 -22.28 32.54 5.59
N SER A 85 -21.07 33.10 5.44
CA SER A 85 -20.62 33.75 4.20
C SER A 85 -20.27 32.72 3.10
N ALA A 86 -19.94 33.20 1.92
CA ALA A 86 -19.69 32.34 0.75
C ALA A 86 -18.55 31.33 0.95
N LYS A 87 -17.40 31.77 1.51
CA LYS A 87 -16.24 30.90 1.76
C LYS A 87 -16.57 29.70 2.65
N PRO A 88 -17.09 29.86 3.89
CA PRO A 88 -17.50 28.73 4.72
C PRO A 88 -18.52 27.78 4.07
N LEU A 89 -19.44 28.30 3.26
CA LEU A 89 -20.39 27.46 2.54
C LEU A 89 -19.72 26.60 1.48
N LEU A 90 -18.72 27.13 0.74
CA LEU A 90 -17.90 26.36 -0.20
C LEU A 90 -17.08 25.30 0.52
N GLU A 91 -16.47 25.63 1.64
CA GLU A 91 -15.70 24.69 2.48
C GLU A 91 -16.58 23.51 2.93
N ILE A 92 -17.81 23.78 3.36
CA ILE A 92 -18.76 22.72 3.74
C ILE A 92 -19.21 21.91 2.53
N ALA A 93 -19.43 22.54 1.38
CA ALA A 93 -19.75 21.83 0.15
C ALA A 93 -18.58 20.89 -0.28
N THR A 94 -17.35 21.27 0.02
CA THR A 94 -16.17 20.41 -0.20
C THR A 94 -16.21 19.14 0.66
N ILE A 95 -16.72 19.20 1.91
CA ILE A 95 -16.94 17.98 2.73
C ILE A 95 -17.97 17.06 2.04
N LEU A 96 -19.11 17.60 1.57
CA LEU A 96 -20.14 16.81 0.87
C LEU A 96 -19.59 16.18 -0.41
N LYS A 97 -18.79 16.92 -1.17
CA LYS A 97 -18.12 16.44 -2.37
C LYS A 97 -17.14 15.32 -2.03
N ALA A 98 -16.25 15.50 -1.05
CA ALA A 98 -15.30 14.50 -0.61
C ALA A 98 -16.00 13.23 -0.09
N SER A 99 -17.09 13.38 0.67
CA SER A 99 -17.91 12.25 1.11
C SER A 99 -18.46 11.43 -0.05
N ARG A 100 -18.98 12.10 -1.09
CA ARG A 100 -19.50 11.45 -2.29
C ARG A 100 -18.40 10.76 -3.08
N GLU A 101 -17.28 11.42 -3.28
CA GLU A 101 -16.14 10.88 -4.03
C GLU A 101 -15.54 9.65 -3.33
N LEU A 102 -15.36 9.70 -2.01
CA LEU A 102 -14.89 8.57 -1.20
C LEU A 102 -15.90 7.41 -1.20
N SER A 103 -17.20 7.69 -1.02
CA SER A 103 -18.24 6.66 -1.07
C SER A 103 -18.30 5.97 -2.44
N THR A 104 -18.15 6.73 -3.53
CA THR A 104 -18.12 6.18 -4.90
C THR A 104 -16.86 5.37 -5.12
N TYR A 105 -15.69 5.89 -4.74
CA TYR A 105 -14.40 5.23 -4.83
C TYR A 105 -14.40 3.85 -4.15
N TYR A 106 -14.96 3.75 -2.94
CA TYR A 106 -15.06 2.47 -2.24
C TYR A 106 -16.04 1.50 -2.93
N LYS A 107 -17.20 1.97 -3.35
CA LYS A 107 -18.20 1.14 -4.05
C LYS A 107 -17.67 0.59 -5.38
N ASP A 108 -16.96 1.41 -6.14
CA ASP A 108 -16.38 1.02 -7.43
C ASP A 108 -15.24 0.00 -7.29
N SER A 109 -14.64 -0.12 -6.09
CA SER A 109 -13.60 -1.13 -5.83
C SER A 109 -14.13 -2.56 -5.74
N GLU A 110 -15.43 -2.75 -5.48
CA GLU A 110 -16.09 -4.04 -5.25
C GLU A 110 -15.45 -4.89 -4.12
N LEU A 111 -14.60 -4.28 -3.28
CA LEU A 111 -13.91 -4.95 -2.18
C LEU A 111 -14.80 -4.98 -0.92
N MET A 112 -14.73 -6.07 -0.18
CA MET A 112 -15.33 -6.18 1.16
C MET A 112 -14.23 -5.97 2.21
N LEU A 113 -14.22 -4.80 2.85
CA LEU A 113 -13.22 -4.38 3.82
C LEU A 113 -13.88 -4.21 5.21
N PRO A 114 -13.81 -5.23 6.09
CA PRO A 114 -14.59 -5.27 7.33
C PRO A 114 -14.22 -4.17 8.34
N ASN A 115 -12.98 -3.65 8.31
CA ASN A 115 -12.53 -2.64 9.28
C ASN A 115 -12.76 -1.22 8.76
N ILE A 116 -12.33 -0.89 7.53
CA ILE A 116 -12.45 0.48 7.00
C ILE A 116 -13.72 0.71 6.18
N GLY A 117 -14.34 -0.34 5.64
CA GLY A 117 -15.56 -0.23 4.83
C GLY A 117 -16.68 0.50 5.55
N THR A 118 -16.86 0.25 6.85
CA THR A 118 -17.87 0.93 7.67
C THR A 118 -17.70 2.45 7.69
N TYR A 119 -16.46 2.97 7.63
CA TYR A 119 -16.22 4.41 7.60
C TYR A 119 -16.66 5.04 6.29
N PHE A 120 -16.53 4.33 5.16
CA PHE A 120 -17.03 4.78 3.85
C PHE A 120 -18.57 4.71 3.79
N ASP A 121 -19.18 3.69 4.37
CA ASP A 121 -20.63 3.51 4.39
C ASP A 121 -21.35 4.55 5.26
N GLU A 122 -20.71 5.02 6.33
CA GLU A 122 -21.23 6.04 7.24
C GLU A 122 -21.07 7.48 6.70
N LEU A 123 -20.40 7.69 5.56
CA LEU A 123 -20.25 9.01 4.96
C LEU A 123 -21.60 9.53 4.46
N TYR A 124 -22.00 10.69 4.96
CA TYR A 124 -23.21 11.35 4.49
C TYR A 124 -22.97 12.01 3.14
N THR A 125 -23.83 11.71 2.18
CA THR A 125 -23.79 12.28 0.83
C THR A 125 -25.10 12.98 0.51
N ASN A 126 -25.04 14.20 -0.05
CA ASN A 126 -26.21 14.92 -0.53
C ASN A 126 -25.85 15.73 -1.78
N VAL A 127 -26.05 15.11 -2.93
CA VAL A 127 -25.68 15.66 -4.24
C VAL A 127 -26.46 16.94 -4.58
N ASP A 128 -27.71 17.05 -4.14
CA ASP A 128 -28.53 18.20 -4.44
C ASP A 128 -28.07 19.45 -3.69
N VAL A 129 -27.75 19.30 -2.40
CA VAL A 129 -27.18 20.38 -1.57
C VAL A 129 -25.81 20.78 -2.08
N GLU A 130 -24.92 19.80 -2.35
CA GLU A 130 -23.60 20.02 -2.93
C GLU A 130 -23.71 20.87 -4.21
N LYS A 131 -24.49 20.40 -5.19
CA LYS A 131 -24.68 21.09 -6.47
C LYS A 131 -25.29 22.47 -6.30
N LYS A 132 -26.23 22.62 -5.39
CA LYS A 132 -26.90 23.91 -5.15
C LYS A 132 -25.91 24.95 -4.63
N ILE A 133 -25.01 24.57 -3.71
CA ILE A 133 -23.99 25.50 -3.20
C ILE A 133 -23.00 25.87 -4.30
N PHE A 134 -22.40 24.88 -4.99
CA PHE A 134 -21.40 25.15 -6.05
C PHE A 134 -21.99 25.88 -7.26
N SER A 135 -23.29 25.70 -7.57
CA SER A 135 -23.93 26.47 -8.63
C SER A 135 -24.31 27.89 -8.23
N SER A 136 -24.50 28.15 -6.92
CA SER A 136 -24.85 29.47 -6.40
C SER A 136 -23.63 30.33 -6.06
N ILE A 137 -22.50 29.72 -5.70
CA ILE A 137 -21.28 30.41 -5.27
C ILE A 137 -20.13 30.01 -6.21
N ILE A 138 -19.59 31.01 -6.94
CA ILE A 138 -18.48 30.79 -7.90
C ILE A 138 -17.13 30.83 -7.19
N SER A 139 -16.96 31.78 -6.28
CA SER A 139 -15.73 31.97 -5.48
C SER A 139 -16.08 32.57 -4.13
N GLU A 140 -15.06 32.72 -3.25
CA GLU A 140 -15.22 33.28 -1.91
C GLU A 140 -15.93 34.63 -1.89
N ASP A 141 -15.78 35.44 -2.97
CA ASP A 141 -16.33 36.80 -3.08
C ASP A 141 -17.43 36.94 -4.16
N THR A 142 -17.74 35.86 -4.87
CA THR A 142 -18.60 35.96 -6.06
C THR A 142 -19.78 34.98 -6.00
N ILE A 143 -20.97 35.53 -5.93
CA ILE A 143 -22.23 34.79 -6.07
C ILE A 143 -22.61 34.74 -7.56
N ALA A 144 -23.04 33.59 -8.04
CA ALA A 144 -23.44 33.37 -9.41
C ALA A 144 -24.68 34.22 -9.78
N ASP A 145 -24.76 34.73 -10.99
CA ASP A 145 -25.93 35.50 -11.46
C ASP A 145 -27.23 34.69 -11.41
N ASN A 146 -27.15 33.40 -11.64
CA ASN A 146 -28.27 32.46 -11.65
C ASN A 146 -28.58 31.89 -10.25
N ALA A 147 -27.91 32.33 -9.18
CA ALA A 147 -28.17 31.87 -7.83
C ALA A 147 -29.63 32.21 -7.39
N SER A 148 -30.19 33.31 -7.93
CA SER A 148 -31.64 33.57 -7.87
C SER A 148 -32.11 34.38 -9.10
N GLN A 149 -33.37 34.22 -9.48
CA GLN A 149 -33.99 35.02 -10.56
C GLN A 149 -33.92 36.53 -10.25
N LYS A 150 -34.09 36.91 -8.97
CA LYS A 150 -34.04 38.29 -8.52
C LYS A 150 -32.65 38.89 -8.66
N LEU A 151 -31.60 38.16 -8.26
CA LEU A 151 -30.20 38.63 -8.43
C LEU A 151 -29.86 38.83 -9.92
N ALA A 152 -30.24 37.87 -10.78
CA ALA A 152 -30.07 38.00 -12.22
C ALA A 152 -30.74 39.24 -12.80
N SER A 153 -31.98 39.53 -12.34
CA SER A 153 -32.74 40.74 -12.75
C SER A 153 -32.05 42.02 -12.30
N ILE A 154 -31.63 42.09 -11.03
CA ILE A 154 -30.94 43.26 -10.47
C ILE A 154 -29.66 43.55 -11.25
N ARG A 155 -28.79 42.54 -11.46
CA ARG A 155 -27.53 42.70 -12.21
C ARG A 155 -27.76 43.11 -13.67
N ARG A 156 -28.77 42.52 -14.31
CA ARG A 156 -29.16 42.92 -15.68
C ARG A 156 -29.62 44.38 -15.74
N SER A 157 -30.46 44.80 -14.79
CA SER A 157 -30.95 46.18 -14.71
C SER A 157 -29.79 47.16 -14.44
N ARG A 158 -28.89 46.85 -13.54
CA ARG A 158 -27.66 47.63 -13.28
C ARG A 158 -26.81 47.78 -14.52
N LYS A 159 -26.53 46.71 -15.24
CA LYS A 159 -25.73 46.73 -16.48
C LYS A 159 -26.39 47.59 -17.57
N ASN A 160 -27.70 47.55 -17.68
CA ASN A 160 -28.43 48.40 -18.63
C ASN A 160 -28.31 49.88 -18.27
N LEU A 161 -28.49 50.23 -16.96
CA LEU A 161 -28.34 51.63 -16.49
C LEU A 161 -26.89 52.12 -16.65
N GLU A 162 -25.89 51.28 -16.41
CA GLU A 162 -24.46 51.61 -16.63
C GLU A 162 -24.19 51.93 -18.10
N LEU A 163 -24.79 51.16 -19.02
CA LEU A 163 -24.67 51.41 -20.45
C LEU A 163 -25.39 52.72 -20.84
N GLU A 164 -26.56 52.99 -20.29
CA GLU A 164 -27.31 54.22 -20.51
C GLU A 164 -26.52 55.45 -20.03
N ILE A 165 -25.96 55.39 -18.81
CA ILE A 165 -25.09 56.46 -18.27
C ILE A 165 -23.90 56.71 -19.18
N LYS A 166 -23.18 55.65 -19.54
CA LYS A 166 -22.02 55.75 -20.47
C LYS A 166 -22.37 56.41 -21.76
N ASN A 167 -23.49 56.04 -22.38
CA ASN A 167 -23.97 56.65 -23.62
C ASN A 167 -24.32 58.13 -23.46
N LYS A 168 -25.07 58.49 -22.37
CA LYS A 168 -25.39 59.87 -22.06
C LYS A 168 -24.14 60.72 -21.79
N LEU A 169 -23.21 60.22 -20.97
CA LEU A 169 -21.95 60.92 -20.71
C LEU A 169 -21.06 61.02 -21.94
N ASN A 170 -20.99 59.98 -22.77
CA ASN A 170 -20.28 60.04 -24.04
C ASN A 170 -20.85 61.12 -24.98
N THR A 171 -22.16 61.30 -25.01
CA THR A 171 -22.78 62.40 -25.76
C THR A 171 -22.37 63.77 -25.17
N ILE A 172 -22.29 63.93 -23.88
CA ILE A 172 -21.87 65.15 -23.20
C ILE A 172 -20.39 65.46 -23.47
N ILE A 173 -19.51 64.51 -23.26
CA ILE A 173 -18.01 64.76 -23.43
C ILE A 173 -17.61 65.05 -24.88
N HIS A 174 -18.38 64.55 -25.88
CA HIS A 174 -18.11 64.84 -27.29
C HIS A 174 -18.94 66.03 -27.86
N SER A 175 -19.72 66.69 -27.02
CA SER A 175 -20.48 67.89 -27.47
C SER A 175 -19.56 69.10 -27.64
N ASN A 176 -19.72 69.93 -28.68
CA ASN A 176 -18.96 71.12 -28.92
C ASN A 176 -19.03 72.14 -27.78
N THR A 177 -20.08 72.09 -26.97
CA THR A 177 -20.26 73.00 -25.84
C THR A 177 -19.47 72.58 -24.62
N TYR A 178 -19.42 71.27 -24.29
CA TYR A 178 -18.82 70.80 -23.03
C TYR A 178 -17.34 70.38 -23.22
N SER A 179 -16.92 69.97 -24.42
CA SER A 179 -15.55 69.51 -24.64
C SER A 179 -14.47 70.46 -24.20
N LYS A 180 -14.66 71.79 -24.34
CA LYS A 180 -13.75 72.84 -23.88
C LYS A 180 -13.63 73.01 -22.36
N TYR A 181 -14.64 72.54 -21.62
CA TYR A 181 -14.69 72.64 -20.17
C TYR A 181 -14.02 71.38 -19.48
N LEU A 182 -13.83 70.31 -20.23
CA LEU A 182 -13.26 69.07 -19.69
C LEU A 182 -11.75 69.15 -19.65
N MET A 183 -11.16 68.53 -18.60
CA MET A 183 -9.73 68.27 -18.54
C MET A 183 -9.31 67.19 -19.52
N ASP A 184 -10.07 66.05 -19.55
CA ASP A 184 -9.96 64.97 -20.49
C ASP A 184 -11.35 64.50 -20.97
N PRO A 185 -11.54 64.05 -22.20
CA PRO A 185 -12.80 63.60 -22.74
C PRO A 185 -13.06 62.12 -22.34
N VAL A 186 -13.03 61.83 -21.00
CA VAL A 186 -13.21 60.46 -20.46
C VAL A 186 -14.28 60.45 -19.39
N VAL A 187 -15.01 59.31 -19.30
CA VAL A 187 -15.95 59.01 -18.22
C VAL A 187 -15.21 58.27 -17.12
N THR A 188 -15.28 58.74 -15.90
CA THR A 188 -14.61 58.07 -14.74
C THR A 188 -15.64 57.76 -13.66
N MET A 189 -15.19 56.96 -12.66
CA MET A 189 -15.96 56.75 -11.44
C MET A 189 -15.31 57.40 -10.25
N ARG A 190 -16.09 58.11 -9.43
CA ARG A 190 -15.66 58.61 -8.11
C ARG A 190 -16.76 58.33 -7.09
N SER A 191 -16.38 57.80 -5.93
CA SER A 191 -17.32 57.43 -4.86
C SER A 191 -18.49 56.59 -5.35
N GLY A 192 -18.23 55.63 -6.28
CA GLY A 192 -19.26 54.72 -6.84
C GLY A 192 -20.20 55.39 -7.87
N ARG A 193 -19.90 56.60 -8.33
CA ARG A 193 -20.74 57.35 -9.29
C ARG A 193 -19.96 57.63 -10.59
N TYR A 194 -20.67 57.60 -11.70
CA TYR A 194 -20.13 58.01 -12.99
C TYR A 194 -20.06 59.51 -13.08
N VAL A 195 -18.85 60.06 -13.32
CA VAL A 195 -18.54 61.50 -13.31
C VAL A 195 -17.67 61.86 -14.52
N ILE A 196 -17.62 63.15 -14.84
CA ILE A 196 -16.72 63.70 -15.88
C ILE A 196 -15.70 64.65 -15.24
N PRO A 197 -14.42 64.63 -15.70
CA PRO A 197 -13.37 65.52 -15.18
C PRO A 197 -13.48 66.89 -15.81
N VAL A 198 -13.84 67.94 -15.03
CA VAL A 198 -14.02 69.32 -15.47
C VAL A 198 -12.88 70.17 -14.91
N LYS A 199 -12.32 71.11 -15.71
CA LYS A 199 -11.34 72.06 -15.20
C LYS A 199 -11.98 72.93 -14.14
N ASP A 200 -11.30 73.25 -13.04
CA ASP A 200 -11.86 73.98 -11.93
C ASP A 200 -12.41 75.37 -12.32
N GLU A 201 -11.78 76.06 -13.28
CA GLU A 201 -12.19 77.36 -13.83
C GLU A 201 -13.59 77.29 -14.50
N TYR A 202 -14.02 76.11 -14.97
CA TYR A 202 -15.34 75.92 -15.62
C TYR A 202 -16.34 75.13 -14.76
N ARG A 203 -16.06 74.95 -13.47
CA ARG A 203 -16.95 74.20 -12.55
C ARG A 203 -18.41 74.67 -12.52
N SER A 204 -18.61 76.02 -12.65
CA SER A 204 -19.94 76.64 -12.67
C SER A 204 -20.69 76.49 -13.98
N GLN A 205 -20.01 76.14 -15.05
CA GLN A 205 -20.60 75.97 -16.38
C GLN A 205 -21.17 74.54 -16.63
N VAL A 206 -20.80 73.59 -15.80
CA VAL A 206 -21.31 72.21 -15.85
C VAL A 206 -22.30 72.05 -14.69
N LYS A 207 -23.61 71.97 -15.04
CA LYS A 207 -24.69 71.74 -14.06
C LYS A 207 -24.61 70.30 -13.50
N GLY A 208 -24.25 70.13 -12.22
CA GLY A 208 -24.14 68.85 -11.63
C GLY A 208 -23.62 68.91 -10.19
N PHE A 209 -23.35 67.75 -9.59
CA PHE A 209 -22.82 67.61 -8.23
C PHE A 209 -21.34 67.28 -8.27
N ILE A 210 -20.57 67.95 -7.42
CA ILE A 210 -19.14 67.67 -7.25
C ILE A 210 -18.99 66.48 -6.30
N HIS A 211 -18.25 65.45 -6.73
CA HIS A 211 -18.01 64.24 -5.90
C HIS A 211 -16.56 64.16 -5.47
N ASP A 212 -15.62 64.80 -6.20
CA ASP A 212 -14.20 64.74 -5.87
C ASP A 212 -13.43 65.86 -6.54
N THR A 213 -12.24 66.17 -6.05
CA THR A 213 -11.32 67.16 -6.63
C THR A 213 -9.92 66.56 -6.70
N SER A 214 -9.21 66.77 -7.79
CA SER A 214 -7.82 66.29 -7.93
C SER A 214 -6.92 66.90 -6.85
N SER A 215 -5.82 66.19 -6.51
CA SER A 215 -4.86 66.63 -5.49
C SER A 215 -4.24 67.97 -5.78
N SER A 216 -4.15 68.38 -7.05
CA SER A 216 -3.67 69.68 -7.49
C SER A 216 -4.75 70.76 -7.46
N GLY A 217 -6.00 70.46 -7.20
CA GLY A 217 -7.14 71.35 -7.27
C GLY A 217 -7.56 71.77 -8.69
N SER A 218 -6.84 71.35 -9.74
CA SER A 218 -7.08 71.82 -11.14
C SER A 218 -8.20 71.11 -11.85
N THR A 219 -8.67 69.94 -11.30
CA THR A 219 -9.76 69.14 -11.90
C THR A 219 -10.81 68.83 -10.84
N VAL A 220 -12.06 69.05 -11.19
CA VAL A 220 -13.23 68.76 -10.36
C VAL A 220 -14.01 67.64 -11.07
N TYR A 221 -14.34 66.61 -10.34
CA TYR A 221 -15.15 65.49 -10.85
C TYR A 221 -16.63 65.75 -10.60
N ILE A 222 -17.33 66.07 -11.70
CA ILE A 222 -18.74 66.49 -11.64
C ILE A 222 -19.63 65.37 -12.17
N GLU A 223 -20.68 65.05 -11.40
CA GLU A 223 -21.80 64.24 -11.86
C GLU A 223 -22.80 65.18 -12.54
N PRO A 224 -22.99 65.08 -13.87
CA PRO A 224 -23.96 65.92 -14.55
C PRO A 224 -25.39 65.56 -14.11
N MET A 225 -26.25 66.60 -14.03
CA MET A 225 -27.68 66.39 -13.69
C MET A 225 -28.38 65.38 -14.58
N ALA A 226 -27.96 65.23 -15.85
CA ALA A 226 -28.52 64.31 -16.82
C ALA A 226 -28.38 62.83 -16.43
N VAL A 227 -27.43 62.48 -15.55
CA VAL A 227 -27.16 61.13 -15.08
C VAL A 227 -27.40 60.93 -13.58
N PHE A 228 -27.75 62.00 -12.85
CA PHE A 228 -27.95 61.94 -11.41
C PHE A 228 -28.97 60.88 -10.96
N GLU A 229 -30.15 60.84 -11.57
CA GLU A 229 -31.19 59.85 -11.25
C GLU A 229 -30.79 58.42 -11.59
N LEU A 230 -30.00 58.26 -12.68
CA LEU A 230 -29.51 56.96 -13.08
C LEU A 230 -28.44 56.45 -12.10
N ASN A 231 -27.53 57.31 -11.65
CA ASN A 231 -26.54 56.95 -10.64
C ASN A 231 -27.23 56.61 -9.29
N ASN A 232 -28.28 57.37 -8.87
CA ASN A 232 -29.08 57.00 -7.71
C ASN A 232 -29.73 55.64 -7.87
N SER A 233 -30.27 55.34 -9.06
CA SER A 233 -30.86 54.03 -9.36
C SER A 233 -29.86 52.92 -9.28
N ILE A 234 -28.64 53.11 -9.76
CA ILE A 234 -27.51 52.14 -9.60
C ILE A 234 -27.21 51.94 -8.10
N GLY A 235 -27.12 53.03 -7.32
CA GLY A 235 -26.90 52.94 -5.88
C GLY A 235 -27.96 52.09 -5.16
N ASN A 236 -29.22 52.27 -5.51
CA ASN A 236 -30.33 51.46 -4.96
C ASN A 236 -30.21 49.99 -5.39
N LEU A 237 -29.87 49.71 -6.66
CA LEU A 237 -29.67 48.35 -7.13
C LEU A 237 -28.48 47.66 -6.45
N LEU A 238 -27.42 48.37 -6.08
CA LEU A 238 -26.30 47.82 -5.33
C LEU A 238 -26.72 47.41 -3.90
N VAL A 239 -27.55 48.22 -3.25
CA VAL A 239 -28.14 47.88 -1.94
C VAL A 239 -29.06 46.66 -2.05
N ASP A 240 -29.91 46.62 -3.09
CA ASP A 240 -30.80 45.49 -3.35
C ASP A 240 -29.99 44.22 -3.70
N GLU A 241 -28.89 44.34 -4.44
CA GLU A 241 -27.97 43.26 -4.73
C GLU A 241 -27.39 42.67 -3.45
N SER A 242 -26.85 43.51 -2.55
CA SER A 242 -26.28 43.07 -1.27
C SER A 242 -27.31 42.35 -0.41
N ARG A 243 -28.55 42.90 -0.31
CA ARG A 243 -29.63 42.24 0.44
C ARG A 243 -30.04 40.87 -0.17
N GLU A 244 -30.08 40.81 -1.49
CA GLU A 244 -30.41 39.56 -2.16
C GLU A 244 -29.29 38.50 -1.99
N ILE A 245 -28.01 38.90 -2.02
CA ILE A 245 -26.88 38.03 -1.71
C ILE A 245 -26.97 37.52 -0.28
N GLU A 246 -27.24 38.39 0.71
CA GLU A 246 -27.43 37.97 2.10
C GLU A 246 -28.56 36.93 2.20
N ARG A 247 -29.69 37.16 1.56
CA ARG A 247 -30.84 36.23 1.54
C ARG A 247 -30.47 34.89 0.90
N ILE A 248 -29.66 34.87 -0.15
CA ILE A 248 -29.17 33.62 -0.78
C ILE A 248 -28.32 32.85 0.19
N LEU A 249 -27.35 33.51 0.86
CA LEU A 249 -26.44 32.88 1.82
C LEU A 249 -27.21 32.35 3.07
N GLU A 250 -28.20 33.10 3.57
CA GLU A 250 -29.12 32.66 4.63
C GLU A 250 -29.89 31.40 4.22
N ASN A 251 -30.44 31.35 3.02
CA ASN A 251 -31.16 30.20 2.52
C ASN A 251 -30.27 28.97 2.37
N LEU A 252 -29.03 29.13 1.88
CA LEU A 252 -28.08 28.05 1.77
C LEU A 252 -27.67 27.52 3.16
N SER A 253 -27.46 28.42 4.13
CA SER A 253 -27.17 28.07 5.51
C SER A 253 -28.32 27.33 6.19
N ALA A 254 -29.59 27.78 5.95
CA ALA A 254 -30.79 27.14 6.48
C ALA A 254 -31.00 25.70 5.96
N ILE A 255 -30.59 25.41 4.73
CA ILE A 255 -30.63 24.04 4.17
C ILE A 255 -29.60 23.12 4.86
N LEU A 256 -28.44 23.65 5.29
CA LEU A 256 -27.41 22.89 5.96
C LEU A 256 -27.71 22.61 7.44
N TYR A 257 -28.51 23.48 8.10
CA TYR A 257 -28.84 23.37 9.52
C TYR A 257 -29.35 21.97 9.93
N PRO A 258 -30.38 21.39 9.31
CA PRO A 258 -30.94 20.09 9.72
C PRO A 258 -29.97 18.90 9.50
N ILE A 259 -28.96 19.03 8.66
CA ILE A 259 -27.99 17.99 8.30
C ILE A 259 -26.59 18.28 8.88
N SER A 260 -26.45 19.33 9.67
CA SER A 260 -25.14 19.78 10.19
C SER A 260 -24.41 18.72 11.01
N GLY A 261 -25.15 17.95 11.83
CA GLY A 261 -24.58 16.84 12.60
C GLY A 261 -24.00 15.72 11.71
N LEU A 262 -24.67 15.39 10.60
CA LEU A 262 -24.21 14.39 9.63
C LEU A 262 -22.97 14.89 8.88
N ILE A 263 -22.94 16.18 8.54
CA ILE A 263 -21.76 16.81 7.91
C ILE A 263 -20.58 16.78 8.87
N ARG A 264 -20.78 17.07 10.15
CA ARG A 264 -19.72 16.97 11.17
C ARG A 264 -19.20 15.55 11.31
N GLN A 265 -20.07 14.55 11.34
CA GLN A 265 -19.68 13.14 11.37
C GLN A 265 -18.81 12.81 10.16
N SER A 266 -19.24 13.19 8.94
CA SER A 266 -18.47 12.97 7.72
C SER A 266 -17.12 13.68 7.74
N TYR A 267 -17.04 14.91 8.26
CA TYR A 267 -15.79 15.66 8.41
C TYR A 267 -14.77 14.89 9.26
N HIS A 268 -15.19 14.30 10.38
CA HIS A 268 -14.31 13.47 11.21
C HIS A 268 -13.97 12.14 10.56
N LEU A 269 -14.93 11.50 9.86
CA LEU A 269 -14.68 10.24 9.13
C LEU A 269 -13.69 10.43 7.98
N ILE A 270 -13.81 11.52 7.21
CA ILE A 270 -12.84 11.86 6.16
C ILE A 270 -11.45 12.05 6.75
N GLY A 271 -11.33 12.79 7.87
CA GLY A 271 -10.03 12.94 8.55
C GLY A 271 -9.46 11.62 9.05
N LYS A 272 -10.30 10.71 9.54
CA LYS A 272 -9.87 9.37 9.93
C LYS A 272 -9.42 8.54 8.73
N LEU A 273 -10.14 8.58 7.62
CA LEU A 273 -9.77 7.91 6.37
C LEU A 273 -8.47 8.48 5.80
N ASP A 274 -8.27 9.80 5.86
CA ASP A 274 -7.02 10.47 5.47
C ASP A 274 -5.82 10.00 6.30
N PHE A 275 -5.98 9.90 7.63
CA PHE A 275 -4.97 9.32 8.51
C PHE A 275 -4.63 7.87 8.14
N ILE A 276 -5.64 7.02 7.89
CA ILE A 276 -5.43 5.63 7.49
C ILE A 276 -4.75 5.56 6.12
N SER A 277 -5.17 6.40 5.16
CA SER A 277 -4.56 6.53 3.84
C SER A 277 -3.09 6.96 3.93
N SER A 278 -2.76 7.89 4.84
CA SER A 278 -1.38 8.34 5.06
C SER A 278 -0.49 7.19 5.54
N LYS A 279 -0.97 6.35 6.48
CA LYS A 279 -0.23 5.15 6.92
C LYS A 279 -0.05 4.13 5.80
N ALA A 280 -1.08 3.90 4.99
CA ALA A 280 -1.03 2.98 3.87
C ALA A 280 -0.06 3.49 2.77
N THR A 281 -0.11 4.77 2.45
CA THR A 281 0.82 5.41 1.51
C THR A 281 2.26 5.29 1.99
N TYR A 282 2.51 5.52 3.28
CA TYR A 282 3.81 5.30 3.90
C TYR A 282 4.26 3.84 3.77
N SER A 283 3.36 2.90 4.07
CA SER A 283 3.63 1.46 3.97
C SER A 283 4.07 1.05 2.55
N ILE A 284 3.35 1.53 1.55
CA ILE A 284 3.63 1.22 0.13
C ILE A 284 4.95 1.85 -0.31
N SER A 285 5.16 3.14 0.02
CA SER A 285 6.35 3.88 -0.42
C SER A 285 7.66 3.38 0.21
N HIS A 286 7.61 2.78 1.41
CA HIS A 286 8.78 2.26 2.13
C HIS A 286 8.87 0.72 2.13
N ASN A 287 8.09 0.05 1.28
CA ASN A 287 8.05 -1.43 1.19
C ASN A 287 7.89 -2.07 2.57
N CYS A 288 6.90 -1.62 3.35
CA CYS A 288 6.59 -2.13 4.68
C CYS A 288 5.62 -3.32 4.60
N SER A 289 5.68 -4.19 5.61
CA SER A 289 4.76 -5.32 5.77
C SER A 289 4.04 -5.23 7.12
N GLU A 290 2.84 -5.81 7.19
CA GLU A 290 2.11 -5.97 8.44
C GLU A 290 2.82 -6.98 9.34
N PRO A 291 3.25 -6.60 10.57
CA PRO A 291 3.83 -7.57 11.51
C PRO A 291 2.75 -8.42 12.18
N ILE A 292 3.07 -9.68 12.44
CA ILE A 292 2.21 -10.59 13.22
C ILE A 292 2.33 -10.23 14.70
N ILE A 293 1.21 -9.96 15.37
CA ILE A 293 1.21 -9.73 16.80
C ILE A 293 1.36 -11.05 17.54
N GLY A 294 2.43 -11.19 18.33
CA GLY A 294 2.77 -12.38 19.10
C GLY A 294 3.35 -12.07 20.48
N ASN A 295 3.99 -13.05 21.10
CA ASN A 295 4.58 -12.93 22.44
C ASN A 295 6.09 -12.65 22.46
N TYR A 296 6.70 -12.49 21.29
CA TYR A 296 8.13 -12.29 21.08
C TYR A 296 8.35 -11.34 19.90
N ILE A 297 9.55 -10.80 19.76
CA ILE A 297 10.03 -10.13 18.56
C ILE A 297 10.72 -11.17 17.68
N ASP A 298 10.43 -11.16 16.38
CA ASP A 298 11.18 -11.90 15.35
C ASP A 298 11.13 -11.08 14.07
N PHE A 299 12.09 -10.20 13.90
CA PHE A 299 12.21 -9.35 12.72
C PHE A 299 13.12 -9.97 11.70
N LYS A 300 12.60 -10.19 10.51
CA LYS A 300 13.32 -10.70 9.34
C LYS A 300 13.56 -9.54 8.38
N TYR A 301 14.82 -9.36 7.96
CA TYR A 301 15.21 -8.28 7.05
C TYR A 301 14.73 -6.89 7.48
N ALA A 302 14.80 -6.60 8.78
CA ALA A 302 14.41 -5.32 9.32
C ALA A 302 15.32 -4.19 8.84
N ARG A 303 14.74 -3.17 8.27
CA ARG A 303 15.43 -1.97 7.79
C ARG A 303 15.11 -0.79 8.69
N HIS A 304 16.08 0.09 8.95
CA HIS A 304 15.82 1.33 9.65
C HIS A 304 15.07 2.29 8.72
N PRO A 305 13.85 2.73 9.07
CA PRO A 305 12.99 3.47 8.15
C PRO A 305 13.52 4.86 7.73
N LEU A 306 14.45 5.43 8.49
CA LEU A 306 15.02 6.75 8.22
C LEU A 306 16.36 6.69 7.45
N ILE A 307 16.83 5.50 7.11
CA ILE A 307 18.03 5.32 6.28
C ILE A 307 17.58 5.02 4.84
N ASP A 308 18.27 5.64 3.88
CA ASP A 308 18.02 5.43 2.44
C ASP A 308 17.99 3.93 2.09
N GLU A 309 16.97 3.50 1.34
CA GLU A 309 16.73 2.09 0.98
C GLU A 309 17.93 1.43 0.28
N ASN A 310 18.71 2.20 -0.48
CA ASN A 310 19.89 1.70 -1.20
C ASN A 310 21.12 1.58 -0.31
N LYS A 311 21.09 2.16 0.89
CA LYS A 311 22.23 2.19 1.84
C LYS A 311 21.97 1.36 3.07
N VAL A 312 20.71 1.16 3.43
CA VAL A 312 20.34 0.41 4.64
C VAL A 312 20.68 -1.06 4.48
N VAL A 313 21.38 -1.61 5.47
CA VAL A 313 21.64 -3.05 5.56
C VAL A 313 20.57 -3.68 6.45
N PRO A 314 19.80 -4.63 5.92
CA PRO A 314 18.74 -5.29 6.70
C PRO A 314 19.36 -6.17 7.80
N ILE A 315 18.71 -6.19 8.96
CA ILE A 315 19.11 -7.05 10.08
C ILE A 315 18.05 -8.12 10.36
N ASN A 316 18.50 -9.28 10.84
CA ASN A 316 17.65 -10.33 11.39
C ASN A 316 17.84 -10.34 12.90
N ILE A 317 16.76 -10.21 13.67
CA ILE A 317 16.83 -10.16 15.13
C ILE A 317 15.59 -10.78 15.74
N HIS A 318 15.80 -11.63 16.78
CA HIS A 318 14.71 -12.15 17.58
C HIS A 318 14.97 -11.94 19.07
N LEU A 319 13.89 -11.84 19.86
CA LEU A 319 13.94 -11.63 21.31
C LEU A 319 12.66 -12.14 21.95
N GLY A 320 12.79 -12.96 23.00
CA GLY A 320 11.66 -13.43 23.77
C GLY A 320 11.20 -14.87 23.45
N ARG A 321 11.89 -15.60 22.57
CA ARG A 321 11.73 -17.04 22.38
C ARG A 321 12.67 -17.80 23.34
N ASP A 322 13.94 -17.85 23.00
CA ASP A 322 14.96 -18.61 23.73
C ASP A 322 15.64 -17.74 24.80
N PHE A 323 15.75 -16.45 24.55
CA PHE A 323 16.34 -15.46 25.45
C PHE A 323 15.53 -14.17 25.47
N ARG A 324 15.65 -13.40 26.55
CA ARG A 324 15.01 -12.08 26.72
C ARG A 324 16.00 -10.95 26.91
N CYS A 325 17.28 -11.27 26.99
CA CYS A 325 18.36 -10.30 27.04
C CYS A 325 19.35 -10.55 25.91
N LEU A 326 19.51 -9.58 25.00
CA LEU A 326 20.45 -9.61 23.90
C LEU A 326 21.54 -8.57 24.13
N VAL A 327 22.80 -9.02 24.21
CA VAL A 327 23.99 -8.17 24.38
C VAL A 327 24.67 -8.00 23.02
N ILE A 328 24.63 -6.79 22.47
CA ILE A 328 25.21 -6.49 21.15
C ILE A 328 26.61 -5.90 21.35
N THR A 329 27.58 -6.49 20.67
CA THR A 329 28.98 -6.15 20.79
C THR A 329 29.59 -5.78 19.43
N GLY A 330 30.78 -5.18 19.42
CA GLY A 330 31.46 -4.75 18.20
C GLY A 330 31.95 -3.29 18.27
N PRO A 331 32.57 -2.77 17.21
CA PRO A 331 33.06 -1.39 17.16
C PRO A 331 31.88 -0.38 17.18
N ASN A 332 32.10 0.86 17.65
CA ASN A 332 31.07 1.89 17.70
C ASN A 332 30.51 2.23 16.31
N THR A 333 31.38 2.22 15.31
CA THR A 333 31.00 2.45 13.90
C THR A 333 30.22 1.27 13.28
N GLY A 334 30.09 0.12 13.97
CA GLY A 334 29.52 -1.12 13.45
C GLY A 334 27.98 -1.13 13.34
N GLY A 335 27.29 -0.12 13.84
CA GLY A 335 25.82 -0.05 13.76
C GLY A 335 25.07 -0.54 14.99
N LYS A 336 25.74 -0.70 16.16
CA LYS A 336 25.11 -1.13 17.42
C LYS A 336 23.93 -0.24 17.81
N THR A 337 24.15 1.08 17.90
CA THR A 337 23.14 2.10 18.24
C THR A 337 22.00 2.11 17.22
N VAL A 338 22.32 1.95 15.92
CA VAL A 338 21.32 1.87 14.85
C VAL A 338 20.45 0.62 15.03
N THR A 339 21.01 -0.51 15.43
CA THR A 339 20.27 -1.74 15.73
C THR A 339 19.26 -1.53 16.86
N LEU A 340 19.68 -0.91 17.97
CA LEU A 340 18.78 -0.56 19.09
C LEU A 340 17.66 0.36 18.63
N LYS A 341 18.00 1.45 17.92
CA LYS A 341 17.01 2.39 17.37
C LYS A 341 16.06 1.69 16.41
N THR A 342 16.55 0.83 15.52
CA THR A 342 15.71 0.07 14.59
C THR A 342 14.65 -0.72 15.34
N VAL A 343 15.05 -1.55 16.30
CA VAL A 343 14.10 -2.39 17.04
C VAL A 343 13.09 -1.55 17.80
N GLY A 344 13.53 -0.52 18.51
CA GLY A 344 12.65 0.35 19.29
C GLY A 344 11.66 1.12 18.42
N LEU A 345 12.14 1.70 17.32
CA LEU A 345 11.34 2.47 16.39
C LEU A 345 10.29 1.60 15.67
N LEU A 346 10.69 0.42 15.20
CA LEU A 346 9.75 -0.52 14.56
C LEU A 346 8.67 -0.99 15.53
N CYS A 347 9.00 -1.22 16.80
CA CYS A 347 8.02 -1.52 17.85
C CYS A 347 7.04 -0.36 18.05
N ALA A 348 7.54 0.87 18.13
CA ALA A 348 6.71 2.06 18.29
C ALA A 348 5.78 2.29 17.08
N MET A 349 6.29 2.10 15.85
CA MET A 349 5.50 2.20 14.62
C MET A 349 4.38 1.16 14.59
N ALA A 350 4.69 -0.11 14.81
CA ALA A 350 3.70 -1.18 14.79
C ALA A 350 2.61 -0.98 15.86
N GLN A 351 2.98 -0.58 17.09
CA GLN A 351 2.03 -0.26 18.15
C GLN A 351 1.19 1.00 17.88
N SER A 352 1.59 1.80 16.90
CA SER A 352 0.81 2.92 16.36
C SER A 352 -0.08 2.54 15.18
N GLY A 353 -0.16 1.24 14.84
CA GLY A 353 -0.96 0.72 13.73
C GLY A 353 -0.35 1.00 12.36
N MET A 354 0.97 1.18 12.29
CA MET A 354 1.73 1.31 11.05
C MET A 354 2.35 -0.03 10.66
N HIS A 355 2.39 -0.34 9.38
CA HIS A 355 3.27 -1.37 8.87
C HIS A 355 4.73 -0.97 9.08
N ILE A 356 5.62 -1.94 9.12
CA ILE A 356 7.04 -1.73 9.38
C ILE A 356 7.90 -2.29 8.24
N PRO A 357 9.08 -1.72 7.96
CA PRO A 357 9.96 -2.17 6.88
C PRO A 357 10.71 -3.46 7.24
N VAL A 358 9.96 -4.56 7.26
CA VAL A 358 10.45 -5.93 7.53
C VAL A 358 9.91 -6.88 6.46
N GLN A 359 10.46 -8.09 6.41
CA GLN A 359 9.90 -9.16 5.58
C GLN A 359 8.60 -9.68 6.17
N GLU A 360 7.68 -10.07 5.29
CA GLU A 360 6.43 -10.73 5.65
C GLU A 360 6.66 -11.95 6.56
N GLY A 361 5.76 -12.13 7.53
CA GLY A 361 5.90 -13.17 8.57
C GLY A 361 6.82 -12.78 9.73
N SER A 362 7.24 -11.51 9.83
CA SER A 362 7.89 -10.97 11.02
C SER A 362 6.88 -10.81 12.17
N THR A 363 7.33 -11.07 13.39
CA THR A 363 6.48 -11.04 14.59
C THR A 363 6.90 -9.93 15.54
N ILE A 364 5.93 -9.30 16.19
CA ILE A 364 6.15 -8.28 17.22
C ILE A 364 5.35 -8.60 18.48
N LYS A 365 5.90 -8.25 19.63
CA LYS A 365 5.20 -8.19 20.91
C LYS A 365 4.72 -6.76 21.20
N VAL A 366 3.53 -6.64 21.74
CA VAL A 366 3.02 -5.35 22.24
C VAL A 366 3.57 -5.10 23.65
N PHE A 367 4.29 -3.99 23.82
CA PHE A 367 4.92 -3.58 25.05
C PHE A 367 4.12 -2.50 25.76
N ASP A 368 4.11 -2.52 27.11
CA ASP A 368 3.53 -1.45 27.91
C ASP A 368 4.39 -0.19 27.83
N ASN A 369 5.72 -0.36 27.84
CA ASN A 369 6.68 0.72 27.70
C ASN A 369 7.86 0.30 26.82
N ILE A 370 8.37 1.25 26.04
CA ILE A 370 9.64 1.14 25.33
C ILE A 370 10.55 2.22 25.93
N PHE A 371 11.58 1.77 26.66
CA PHE A 371 12.58 2.64 27.27
C PHE A 371 13.83 2.67 26.40
N ALA A 372 14.37 3.87 26.17
CA ALA A 372 15.56 4.07 25.38
C ALA A 372 16.57 4.93 26.14
N ASP A 373 17.68 4.32 26.54
CA ASP A 373 18.85 5.02 27.04
C ASP A 373 19.91 4.95 25.94
N ILE A 374 19.77 5.86 24.96
CA ILE A 374 20.53 5.91 23.70
C ILE A 374 21.01 7.33 23.46
N GLY A 375 22.25 7.48 23.01
CA GLY A 375 22.87 8.73 22.60
C GLY A 375 23.69 9.38 23.69
N ASP A 376 24.73 10.14 23.28
CA ASP A 376 25.55 10.96 24.15
C ASP A 376 24.81 12.25 24.46
N GLU A 377 24.43 12.47 25.72
CA GLU A 377 23.93 13.78 26.20
C GLU A 377 25.13 14.75 26.30
N GLN A 378 25.73 15.10 25.16
CA GLN A 378 26.73 16.17 25.07
C GLN A 378 26.07 17.57 24.97
N SER A 379 24.99 17.80 25.71
CA SER A 379 24.49 19.17 25.84
C SER A 379 25.37 19.91 26.82
N ILE A 380 25.98 21.00 26.33
CA ILE A 380 26.85 21.94 27.11
C ILE A 380 26.11 22.54 28.32
N GLU A 381 24.79 22.39 28.38
CA GLU A 381 23.93 22.97 29.44
C GLU A 381 23.76 22.10 30.68
N GLU A 382 24.02 20.75 30.63
CA GLU A 382 23.95 19.89 31.79
C GLU A 382 25.35 19.49 32.30
N SER A 383 25.72 19.98 33.43
CA SER A 383 27.01 19.79 34.11
C SER A 383 27.22 18.39 34.71
N LEU A 384 26.33 17.40 34.43
CA LEU A 384 26.46 16.01 34.84
C LEU A 384 27.40 15.27 33.89
N SER A 385 28.32 14.45 34.44
CA SER A 385 29.10 13.52 33.60
C SER A 385 28.17 12.56 32.84
N THR A 386 28.58 12.12 31.65
CA THR A 386 27.83 11.16 30.80
C THR A 386 27.34 9.94 31.61
N PHE A 387 28.18 9.42 32.50
CA PHE A 387 27.84 8.32 33.39
C PHE A 387 26.65 8.66 34.32
N SER A 388 26.62 9.85 34.91
CA SER A 388 25.59 10.25 35.85
C SER A 388 24.23 10.43 35.16
N SER A 389 24.20 10.95 33.93
CA SER A 389 22.96 11.10 33.17
C SER A 389 22.35 9.75 32.77
N HIS A 390 23.17 8.79 32.29
CA HIS A 390 22.75 7.41 32.03
C HIS A 390 22.20 6.74 33.29
N MET A 391 22.93 6.85 34.43
CA MET A 391 22.49 6.25 35.69
C MET A 391 21.20 6.87 36.24
N THR A 392 21.00 8.15 36.07
CA THR A 392 19.74 8.83 36.44
C THR A 392 18.56 8.30 35.63
N ASN A 393 18.75 8.13 34.31
CA ASN A 393 17.71 7.56 33.45
C ASN A 393 17.43 6.09 33.77
N ILE A 394 18.47 5.28 34.01
CA ILE A 394 18.34 3.88 34.40
C ILE A 394 17.63 3.76 35.76
N ALA A 395 17.96 4.63 36.74
CA ALA A 395 17.27 4.67 38.02
C ALA A 395 15.78 4.98 37.88
N HIS A 396 15.41 5.87 36.98
CA HIS A 396 14.01 6.11 36.64
C HIS A 396 13.36 4.87 36.00
N ILE A 397 14.03 4.21 35.03
CA ILE A 397 13.53 2.99 34.40
C ILE A 397 13.26 1.92 35.45
N LEU A 398 14.20 1.71 36.38
CA LEU A 398 14.06 0.74 37.49
C LEU A 398 12.83 0.94 38.36
N GLN A 399 12.32 2.18 38.45
CA GLN A 399 11.12 2.50 39.23
C GLN A 399 9.80 2.20 38.50
N VAL A 400 9.81 2.19 37.15
CA VAL A 400 8.55 2.19 36.38
C VAL A 400 8.42 1.06 35.36
N PHE A 401 9.46 0.26 35.15
CA PHE A 401 9.39 -0.84 34.19
C PHE A 401 8.48 -1.99 34.66
N THR A 402 8.00 -2.78 33.72
CA THR A 402 7.13 -3.93 33.94
C THR A 402 7.71 -5.17 33.23
N ASN A 403 7.11 -6.34 33.46
CA ASN A 403 7.46 -7.55 32.73
C ASN A 403 7.09 -7.53 31.23
N LYS A 404 6.40 -6.48 30.78
CA LYS A 404 6.08 -6.21 29.38
C LYS A 404 6.80 -4.97 28.86
N SER A 405 7.91 -4.61 29.47
CA SER A 405 8.74 -3.48 28.99
C SER A 405 9.84 -3.95 28.06
N LEU A 406 10.10 -3.16 27.01
CA LEU A 406 11.30 -3.24 26.18
C LEU A 406 12.29 -2.20 26.66
N ILE A 407 13.51 -2.62 27.00
CA ILE A 407 14.57 -1.77 27.54
C ILE A 407 15.74 -1.80 26.53
N LEU A 408 16.07 -0.63 26.00
CA LEU A 408 17.14 -0.43 25.03
C LEU A 408 18.21 0.44 25.70
N VAL A 409 19.39 -0.11 25.90
CA VAL A 409 20.50 0.59 26.59
C VAL A 409 21.74 0.56 25.71
N ASP A 410 22.24 1.73 25.37
CA ASP A 410 23.49 1.85 24.62
C ASP A 410 24.67 2.06 25.57
N GLU A 411 25.80 1.42 25.27
CA GLU A 411 27.04 1.49 26.01
C GLU A 411 26.90 1.32 27.53
N LEU A 412 26.13 0.33 27.97
CA LEU A 412 25.82 0.09 29.39
C LEU A 412 27.09 -0.05 30.24
N GLY A 413 27.20 0.78 31.25
CA GLY A 413 28.32 0.83 32.19
C GLY A 413 29.51 1.70 31.78
N SER A 414 29.44 2.35 30.60
CA SER A 414 30.52 3.25 30.13
C SER A 414 30.61 4.54 30.97
N GLY A 415 31.79 5.18 30.92
CA GLY A 415 32.03 6.48 31.57
C GLY A 415 32.48 6.42 33.04
N THR A 416 32.79 5.21 33.56
CA THR A 416 33.38 5.01 34.91
C THR A 416 34.53 4.00 34.85
N ASP A 417 35.06 3.57 36.00
CA ASP A 417 36.03 2.49 36.05
C ASP A 417 35.50 1.23 35.36
N PRO A 418 36.27 0.59 34.45
CA PRO A 418 35.79 -0.52 33.66
C PRO A 418 35.29 -1.72 34.49
N ILE A 419 35.94 -2.01 35.63
CA ILE A 419 35.58 -3.16 36.49
C ILE A 419 34.24 -2.84 37.21
N GLU A 420 34.14 -1.66 37.78
CA GLU A 420 32.89 -1.22 38.47
C GLU A 420 31.73 -1.08 37.48
N GLY A 421 31.99 -0.50 36.31
CA GLY A 421 30.99 -0.33 35.24
C GLY A 421 30.46 -1.68 34.73
N ALA A 422 31.34 -2.64 34.50
CA ALA A 422 30.94 -3.98 34.07
C ALA A 422 30.13 -4.72 35.15
N ALA A 423 30.55 -4.65 36.42
CA ALA A 423 29.84 -5.27 37.53
C ALA A 423 28.44 -4.68 37.73
N LEU A 424 28.33 -3.35 37.66
CA LEU A 424 27.04 -2.64 37.75
C LEU A 424 26.13 -3.00 36.57
N ALA A 425 26.67 -3.02 35.36
CA ALA A 425 25.92 -3.37 34.17
C ALA A 425 25.34 -4.80 34.24
N ILE A 426 26.15 -5.80 34.66
CA ILE A 426 25.68 -7.15 34.86
C ILE A 426 24.54 -7.20 35.91
N SER A 427 24.70 -6.52 37.04
CA SER A 427 23.68 -6.47 38.08
C SER A 427 22.36 -5.84 37.58
N LEU A 428 22.43 -4.80 36.78
CA LEU A 428 21.29 -4.15 36.15
C LEU A 428 20.57 -5.08 35.15
N LEU A 429 21.32 -5.75 34.28
CA LEU A 429 20.78 -6.70 33.30
C LEU A 429 20.09 -7.88 34.00
N GLU A 430 20.72 -8.43 35.06
CA GLU A 430 20.08 -9.48 35.90
C GLU A 430 18.79 -9.01 36.52
N ASN A 431 18.77 -7.80 37.08
CA ASN A 431 17.59 -7.25 37.72
C ASN A 431 16.43 -7.12 36.73
N PHE A 432 16.66 -6.53 35.58
CA PHE A 432 15.65 -6.39 34.51
C PHE A 432 15.17 -7.77 34.02
N TYR A 433 16.08 -8.71 33.81
CA TYR A 433 15.77 -10.06 33.37
C TYR A 433 14.91 -10.84 34.39
N LYS A 434 15.29 -10.81 35.69
CA LYS A 434 14.56 -11.46 36.79
C LYS A 434 13.13 -10.95 36.91
N HIS A 435 12.90 -9.66 36.60
CA HIS A 435 11.55 -9.08 36.64
C HIS A 435 10.79 -9.21 35.29
N GLY A 436 11.35 -9.94 34.31
CA GLY A 436 10.64 -10.32 33.11
C GLY A 436 10.71 -9.34 31.95
N ALA A 437 11.51 -8.28 32.02
CA ALA A 437 11.70 -7.34 30.93
C ALA A 437 12.41 -7.96 29.71
N TYR A 438 12.24 -7.32 28.55
CA TYR A 438 12.93 -7.61 27.31
C TYR A 438 14.05 -6.59 27.14
N ILE A 439 15.27 -7.04 26.91
CA ILE A 439 16.45 -6.18 27.01
C ILE A 439 17.29 -6.31 25.75
N LEU A 440 17.64 -5.16 25.13
CA LEU A 440 18.72 -5.04 24.18
C LEU A 440 19.73 -4.07 24.77
N ALA A 441 20.96 -4.54 24.98
CA ALA A 441 22.04 -3.73 25.51
C ALA A 441 23.24 -3.77 24.58
N THR A 442 23.93 -2.64 24.41
CA THR A 442 25.24 -2.64 23.76
C THR A 442 26.34 -2.48 24.79
N THR A 443 27.48 -3.03 24.54
CA THR A 443 28.66 -2.91 25.44
C THR A 443 29.96 -3.14 24.74
N HIS A 444 31.03 -2.64 25.36
CA HIS A 444 32.43 -2.94 25.00
C HIS A 444 33.13 -3.86 26.02
N TYR A 445 32.49 -4.16 27.16
CA TYR A 445 33.08 -4.93 28.24
C TYR A 445 33.08 -6.43 27.96
N HIS A 446 34.24 -7.05 28.16
CA HIS A 446 34.43 -8.51 28.01
C HIS A 446 33.63 -9.29 29.05
N GLU A 447 33.52 -8.77 30.27
CA GLU A 447 32.86 -9.40 31.41
C GLU A 447 31.38 -9.62 31.10
N ILE A 448 30.70 -8.65 30.47
CA ILE A 448 29.28 -8.74 30.08
C ILE A 448 29.10 -9.77 28.96
N LYS A 449 30.03 -9.84 27.99
CA LYS A 449 30.03 -10.87 26.93
C LYS A 449 30.10 -12.27 27.51
N ASN A 450 31.08 -12.50 28.42
CA ASN A 450 31.26 -13.77 29.07
C ASN A 450 30.05 -14.14 29.94
N TYR A 451 29.50 -13.16 30.63
CA TYR A 451 28.27 -13.34 31.42
C TYR A 451 27.11 -13.83 30.53
N ALA A 452 26.89 -13.22 29.37
CA ALA A 452 25.82 -13.61 28.47
C ALA A 452 25.99 -15.00 27.86
N ILE A 453 27.25 -15.49 27.70
CA ILE A 453 27.51 -16.86 27.26
C ILE A 453 27.19 -17.88 28.36
N SER A 454 27.46 -17.53 29.61
CA SER A 454 27.43 -18.46 30.76
C SER A 454 26.04 -18.55 31.41
N ASN A 455 25.08 -17.69 31.03
CA ASN A 455 23.79 -17.59 31.72
C ASN A 455 22.63 -17.80 30.74
N GLU A 456 21.74 -18.70 31.08
CA GLU A 456 20.51 -19.00 30.33
C GLU A 456 19.60 -17.77 30.24
N GLY A 457 18.99 -17.56 29.08
CA GLY A 457 18.10 -16.42 28.81
C GLY A 457 18.81 -15.14 28.40
N PHE A 458 20.14 -15.17 28.34
CA PHE A 458 21.00 -14.15 27.74
C PHE A 458 21.58 -14.67 26.44
N GLU A 459 21.80 -13.79 25.49
CA GLU A 459 22.43 -14.13 24.21
C GLU A 459 23.35 -13.00 23.77
N ASN A 460 24.40 -13.35 23.02
CA ASN A 460 25.28 -12.38 22.41
C ASN A 460 24.91 -12.13 20.94
N ALA A 461 25.17 -10.91 20.48
CA ALA A 461 25.23 -10.60 19.06
C ALA A 461 26.44 -9.73 18.77
N SER A 462 26.92 -9.79 17.52
CA SER A 462 28.00 -8.92 17.07
C SER A 462 27.63 -8.21 15.78
N CYS A 463 28.06 -6.93 15.67
CA CYS A 463 28.04 -6.22 14.41
C CYS A 463 29.29 -6.63 13.61
N GLU A 464 29.09 -7.15 12.41
CA GLU A 464 30.18 -7.59 11.53
C GLU A 464 31.03 -6.40 11.08
N PHE A 465 32.35 -6.60 11.04
CA PHE A 465 33.30 -5.60 10.57
C PHE A 465 34.29 -6.26 9.59
N ASP A 466 34.37 -5.69 8.39
CA ASP A 466 35.29 -6.20 7.36
C ASP A 466 36.69 -5.69 7.61
N LEU A 467 37.57 -6.60 8.00
CA LEU A 467 38.99 -6.33 8.22
C LEU A 467 39.74 -6.02 6.92
N HIS A 468 39.26 -6.43 5.73
CA HIS A 468 39.92 -6.14 4.46
C HIS A 468 39.71 -4.69 4.02
N THR A 469 38.49 -4.21 4.12
CA THR A 469 38.09 -2.84 3.72
C THR A 469 38.21 -1.83 4.86
N LEU A 470 38.36 -2.26 6.09
CA LEU A 470 38.27 -1.46 7.34
C LEU A 470 36.93 -0.70 7.44
N LYS A 471 35.87 -1.32 6.94
CA LYS A 471 34.52 -0.74 6.98
C LYS A 471 33.54 -1.65 7.71
N PRO A 472 32.54 -1.09 8.42
CA PRO A 472 31.44 -1.88 8.95
C PRO A 472 30.60 -2.44 7.79
N THR A 473 30.18 -3.69 7.92
CA THR A 473 29.21 -4.30 7.00
C THR A 473 27.77 -4.06 7.46
N TYR A 474 27.57 -3.63 8.70
CA TYR A 474 26.29 -3.43 9.39
C TYR A 474 25.44 -4.71 9.56
N HIS A 475 25.96 -5.88 9.21
CA HIS A 475 25.28 -7.14 9.47
C HIS A 475 25.33 -7.50 10.95
N LEU A 476 24.18 -7.95 11.50
CA LEU A 476 24.06 -8.43 12.87
C LEU A 476 24.15 -9.95 12.90
N LEU A 477 25.14 -10.47 13.61
CA LEU A 477 25.37 -11.91 13.80
C LEU A 477 24.89 -12.31 15.20
N LEU A 478 23.79 -13.04 15.29
CA LEU A 478 23.24 -13.54 16.55
C LEU A 478 23.97 -14.80 17.03
N GLY A 479 24.09 -14.95 18.36
CA GLY A 479 24.72 -16.10 19.00
C GLY A 479 26.23 -16.07 19.02
N ILE A 480 26.86 -14.95 18.66
CA ILE A 480 28.31 -14.80 18.63
C ILE A 480 28.74 -13.47 19.26
N PRO A 481 29.63 -13.49 20.25
CA PRO A 481 30.22 -12.27 20.78
C PRO A 481 31.18 -11.65 19.78
N GLY A 482 31.17 -10.33 19.65
CA GLY A 482 32.08 -9.60 18.78
C GLY A 482 33.53 -9.68 19.26
N LYS A 483 34.45 -9.78 18.30
CA LYS A 483 35.91 -9.73 18.56
C LYS A 483 36.36 -8.28 18.65
N SER A 484 37.38 -8.07 19.48
CA SER A 484 38.14 -6.84 19.53
C SER A 484 39.16 -6.85 18.40
N ASN A 485 39.01 -6.00 17.40
CA ASN A 485 39.91 -5.97 16.23
C ASN A 485 40.90 -4.78 16.29
N ALA A 486 41.11 -4.21 17.48
CA ALA A 486 41.93 -3.00 17.66
C ALA A 486 43.33 -3.14 17.07
N PHE A 487 44.04 -4.24 17.36
CA PHE A 487 45.39 -4.47 16.85
C PHE A 487 45.44 -4.64 15.32
N ALA A 488 44.48 -5.39 14.74
CA ALA A 488 44.39 -5.56 13.29
C ALA A 488 44.09 -4.26 12.57
N ILE A 489 43.19 -3.45 13.13
CA ILE A 489 42.86 -2.11 12.62
C ILE A 489 44.07 -1.18 12.74
N SER A 490 44.75 -1.14 13.88
CA SER A 490 45.92 -0.32 14.12
C SER A 490 47.08 -0.64 13.18
N SER A 491 47.34 -1.93 12.92
CA SER A 491 48.35 -2.39 11.94
C SER A 491 48.04 -1.86 10.54
N LYS A 492 46.79 -1.95 10.09
CA LYS A 492 46.36 -1.47 8.76
C LYS A 492 46.37 0.04 8.63
N LEU A 493 46.17 0.76 9.74
CA LEU A 493 46.26 2.24 9.78
C LEU A 493 47.71 2.75 9.85
N GLY A 494 48.70 1.85 9.88
CA GLY A 494 50.11 2.19 9.75
C GLY A 494 50.85 2.30 11.08
N ILE A 495 50.28 1.82 12.20
CA ILE A 495 51.04 1.67 13.46
C ILE A 495 52.07 0.54 13.27
N SER A 496 53.32 0.81 13.69
CA SER A 496 54.41 -0.16 13.50
C SER A 496 54.12 -1.46 14.24
N GLN A 497 54.56 -2.55 13.65
CA GLN A 497 54.34 -3.90 14.20
C GLN A 497 54.97 -4.07 15.59
N ASP A 498 56.12 -3.46 15.85
CA ASP A 498 56.77 -3.49 17.14
C ASP A 498 55.90 -2.92 18.28
N ILE A 499 55.15 -1.84 18.01
CA ILE A 499 54.24 -1.26 18.97
C ILE A 499 53.05 -2.19 19.22
N ILE A 500 52.51 -2.80 18.16
CA ILE A 500 51.39 -3.74 18.22
C ILE A 500 51.79 -5.00 18.98
N ASP A 501 52.98 -5.56 18.69
CA ASP A 501 53.51 -6.75 19.36
C ASP A 501 53.73 -6.47 20.85
N ARG A 502 54.24 -5.27 21.18
CA ARG A 502 54.40 -4.84 22.58
C ARG A 502 53.04 -4.70 23.25
N ALA A 503 52.06 -4.03 22.61
CA ALA A 503 50.71 -3.86 23.15
C ALA A 503 50.03 -5.23 23.36
N SER A 504 50.14 -6.14 22.39
CA SER A 504 49.66 -7.52 22.50
C SER A 504 50.27 -8.29 23.67
N SER A 505 51.59 -8.10 23.93
CA SER A 505 52.27 -8.72 25.07
C SER A 505 51.83 -8.19 26.44
N LEU A 506 51.22 -7.01 26.49
CA LEU A 506 50.71 -6.40 27.73
C LEU A 506 49.26 -6.82 28.06
N VAL A 507 48.58 -7.38 27.09
CA VAL A 507 47.23 -7.95 27.32
C VAL A 507 47.41 -9.33 27.94
N SER A 508 46.88 -9.54 29.14
CA SER A 508 46.89 -10.83 29.81
C SER A 508 46.25 -11.86 28.89
N LYS A 509 46.90 -13.02 28.70
CA LYS A 509 46.40 -14.12 27.87
C LYS A 509 45.21 -14.78 28.61
N PRO A 510 43.95 -14.57 28.19
CA PRO A 510 42.90 -15.50 28.60
C PRO A 510 43.03 -16.78 27.78
N ASP A 511 42.46 -17.86 28.25
CA ASP A 511 42.50 -19.20 27.69
C ASP A 511 42.47 -19.24 26.17
N THR A 512 43.63 -19.46 25.57
CA THR A 512 43.87 -19.49 24.11
C THR A 512 43.01 -20.51 23.38
N ASP A 513 42.58 -21.56 24.04
CA ASP A 513 41.75 -22.62 23.45
C ASP A 513 40.28 -22.18 23.24
N ILE A 514 39.71 -21.40 24.16
CA ILE A 514 38.33 -20.88 24.04
C ILE A 514 38.28 -19.80 22.95
N GLU A 515 39.27 -18.90 22.87
CA GLU A 515 39.30 -17.87 21.82
C GLU A 515 39.48 -18.46 20.42
N THR A 516 40.26 -19.57 20.29
CA THR A 516 40.44 -20.23 19.01
C THR A 516 39.15 -20.94 18.58
N LEU A 517 38.48 -21.65 19.47
CA LEU A 517 37.20 -22.31 19.19
C LEU A 517 36.11 -21.29 18.81
N MET A 518 36.08 -20.17 19.54
CA MET A 518 35.15 -19.07 19.20
C MET A 518 35.45 -18.43 17.85
N LYS A 519 36.71 -18.43 17.44
CA LYS A 519 37.11 -17.97 16.10
C LYS A 519 36.53 -18.86 15.01
N ASP A 520 36.65 -20.15 15.17
CA ASP A 520 36.20 -21.13 14.16
C ASP A 520 34.63 -21.08 14.09
N ILE A 521 33.93 -21.02 15.21
CA ILE A 521 32.49 -20.85 15.27
C ILE A 521 32.05 -19.53 14.59
N TYR A 522 32.79 -18.44 14.78
CA TYR A 522 32.51 -17.15 14.15
C TYR A 522 32.66 -17.24 12.61
N ASP A 523 33.75 -17.82 12.14
CA ASP A 523 34.06 -17.94 10.72
C ASP A 523 33.01 -18.86 10.01
N ASP A 524 32.66 -19.99 10.64
CA ASP A 524 31.64 -20.93 10.16
C ASP A 524 30.26 -20.25 10.08
N LYS A 525 29.87 -19.46 11.07
CA LYS A 525 28.58 -18.81 11.09
C LYS A 525 28.48 -17.67 10.08
N ILE A 526 29.56 -16.93 9.85
CA ILE A 526 29.62 -15.95 8.74
C ILE A 526 29.38 -16.66 7.41
N GLN A 527 29.99 -17.84 7.23
CA GLN A 527 29.80 -18.60 5.99
C GLN A 527 28.36 -19.08 5.86
N ILE A 528 27.79 -19.64 6.94
CA ILE A 528 26.37 -20.06 6.97
C ILE A 528 25.42 -18.90 6.66
N GLU A 529 25.66 -17.70 7.20
CA GLU A 529 24.79 -16.55 6.93
C GLU A 529 24.92 -16.05 5.49
N LYS A 530 26.13 -16.09 4.92
CA LYS A 530 26.35 -15.81 3.48
C LYS A 530 25.60 -16.80 2.59
N ASP A 531 25.75 -18.09 2.89
CA ASP A 531 25.10 -19.16 2.14
C ASP A 531 23.56 -19.04 2.24
N LYS A 532 23.04 -18.67 3.42
CA LYS A 532 21.61 -18.43 3.64
C LYS A 532 21.10 -17.26 2.81
N VAL A 533 21.80 -16.13 2.77
CA VAL A 533 21.46 -14.97 1.94
C VAL A 533 21.45 -15.35 0.46
N GLU A 534 22.41 -16.16 0.01
CA GLU A 534 22.46 -16.63 -1.37
C GLU A 534 21.30 -17.59 -1.70
N ILE A 535 20.99 -18.53 -0.79
CA ILE A 535 19.83 -19.42 -0.92
C ILE A 535 18.53 -18.63 -0.99
N GLU A 536 18.32 -17.65 -0.12
CA GLU A 536 17.10 -16.82 -0.14
C GLU A 536 17.00 -15.97 -1.40
N LYS A 537 18.11 -15.41 -1.89
CA LYS A 537 18.14 -14.70 -3.16
C LYS A 537 17.72 -15.60 -4.32
N ASN A 538 18.25 -16.81 -4.35
CA ASN A 538 17.92 -17.81 -5.37
C ASN A 538 16.46 -18.26 -5.26
N LEU A 539 15.93 -18.41 -4.03
CA LEU A 539 14.52 -18.73 -3.78
C LEU A 539 13.59 -17.62 -4.31
N ARG A 540 13.88 -16.36 -4.00
CA ARG A 540 13.10 -15.20 -4.52
C ARG A 540 13.12 -15.14 -6.04
N GLN A 541 14.27 -15.40 -6.67
CA GLN A 541 14.36 -15.45 -8.13
C GLN A 541 13.52 -16.58 -8.71
N ALA A 542 13.55 -17.76 -8.07
CA ALA A 542 12.76 -18.91 -8.48
C ALA A 542 11.25 -18.64 -8.31
N GLU A 543 10.83 -18.01 -7.22
CA GLU A 543 9.42 -17.62 -6.99
C GLU A 543 8.95 -16.57 -7.98
N ALA A 544 9.78 -15.55 -8.26
CA ALA A 544 9.46 -14.54 -9.26
C ALA A 544 9.32 -15.14 -10.66
N LEU A 545 10.22 -16.05 -11.04
CA LEU A 545 10.17 -16.76 -12.30
C LEU A 545 8.93 -17.67 -12.40
N ARG A 546 8.61 -18.39 -11.31
CA ARG A 546 7.40 -19.19 -11.23
C ARG A 546 6.15 -18.35 -11.42
N LYS A 547 6.06 -17.20 -10.75
CA LYS A 547 4.92 -16.27 -10.87
C LYS A 547 4.78 -15.70 -12.28
N SER A 548 5.90 -15.38 -12.94
CA SER A 548 5.89 -14.93 -14.34
C SER A 548 5.44 -16.01 -15.30
N LEU A 549 5.86 -17.28 -15.08
CA LEU A 549 5.42 -18.41 -15.86
C LEU A 549 3.93 -18.75 -15.65
N GLU A 550 3.42 -18.61 -14.42
CA GLU A 550 1.99 -18.77 -14.12
C GLU A 550 1.14 -17.70 -14.82
N THR A 551 1.59 -16.44 -14.83
CA THR A 551 0.91 -15.34 -15.55
C THR A 551 0.94 -15.58 -17.07
N GLU A 552 2.08 -15.93 -17.63
CA GLU A 552 2.22 -16.21 -19.06
C GLU A 552 1.35 -17.40 -19.49
N ASN A 553 1.31 -18.47 -18.68
CA ASN A 553 0.45 -19.62 -18.94
C ASN A 553 -1.05 -19.26 -18.86
N SER A 554 -1.43 -18.42 -17.88
CA SER A 554 -2.82 -17.96 -17.75
C SER A 554 -3.27 -17.11 -18.94
N GLU A 555 -2.38 -16.26 -19.47
CA GLU A 555 -2.63 -15.47 -20.68
C GLU A 555 -2.70 -16.36 -21.93
N LYS A 556 -1.82 -17.36 -22.07
CA LYS A 556 -1.88 -18.33 -23.17
C LYS A 556 -3.21 -19.10 -23.16
N ILE A 557 -3.65 -19.57 -21.97
CA ILE A 557 -4.93 -20.27 -21.81
C ILE A 557 -6.11 -19.35 -22.18
N LYS A 558 -6.09 -18.07 -21.73
CA LYS A 558 -7.12 -17.09 -22.12
C LYS A 558 -7.17 -16.86 -23.62
N ASN A 559 -6.00 -16.71 -24.25
CA ASN A 559 -5.91 -16.49 -25.70
C ASN A 559 -6.36 -17.71 -26.51
N GLU A 560 -6.01 -18.92 -26.07
CA GLU A 560 -6.51 -20.15 -26.70
C GLU A 560 -8.02 -20.31 -26.55
N LYS A 561 -8.55 -20.03 -25.37
CA LYS A 561 -9.99 -20.04 -25.12
C LYS A 561 -10.74 -19.03 -26.00
N ALA A 562 -10.19 -17.82 -26.13
CA ALA A 562 -10.75 -16.80 -27.03
C ALA A 562 -10.74 -17.25 -28.50
N LYS A 563 -9.67 -17.92 -28.96
CA LYS A 563 -9.58 -18.48 -30.33
C LYS A 563 -10.62 -19.60 -30.55
N ILE A 564 -10.78 -20.49 -29.55
CA ILE A 564 -11.78 -21.56 -29.60
C ILE A 564 -13.21 -20.98 -29.63
N ASP A 565 -13.49 -19.98 -28.84
CA ASP A 565 -14.81 -19.32 -28.81
C ASP A 565 -15.10 -18.54 -30.11
N ALA A 566 -14.08 -17.92 -30.72
CA ALA A 566 -14.20 -17.30 -32.03
C ALA A 566 -14.50 -18.33 -33.13
N ALA A 567 -13.74 -19.44 -33.17
CA ALA A 567 -13.98 -20.53 -34.10
C ALA A 567 -15.35 -21.20 -33.94
N ARG A 568 -15.85 -21.31 -32.69
CA ARG A 568 -17.21 -21.81 -32.41
C ARG A 568 -18.29 -20.86 -32.91
N ARG A 569 -18.08 -19.53 -32.83
CA ARG A 569 -19.03 -18.54 -33.37
C ARG A 569 -19.08 -18.63 -34.90
N GLU A 570 -17.93 -18.68 -35.54
CA GLU A 570 -17.81 -18.80 -37.00
C GLU A 570 -18.45 -20.11 -37.50
N ALA A 571 -18.19 -21.23 -36.83
CA ALA A 571 -18.85 -22.51 -37.16
C ALA A 571 -20.37 -22.45 -36.96
N LYS A 572 -20.86 -21.74 -35.96
CA LYS A 572 -22.30 -21.55 -35.73
C LYS A 572 -22.94 -20.70 -36.82
N GLU A 573 -22.29 -19.63 -37.28
CA GLU A 573 -22.76 -18.81 -38.39
C GLU A 573 -22.84 -19.63 -39.69
N ILE A 574 -21.80 -20.38 -40.02
CA ILE A 574 -21.78 -21.26 -41.17
C ILE A 574 -22.94 -22.27 -41.13
N LEU A 575 -23.22 -22.85 -39.93
CA LEU A 575 -24.35 -23.80 -39.76
C LEU A 575 -25.71 -23.11 -39.92
N VAL A 576 -25.86 -21.87 -39.46
CA VAL A 576 -27.10 -21.10 -39.63
C VAL A 576 -27.35 -20.80 -41.10
N ASP A 577 -26.32 -20.32 -41.81
CA ASP A 577 -26.39 -20.00 -43.24
C ASP A 577 -26.71 -21.27 -44.08
N ALA A 578 -26.03 -22.36 -43.78
CA ALA A 578 -26.30 -23.66 -44.46
C ALA A 578 -27.74 -24.15 -44.21
N LYS A 579 -28.27 -23.95 -42.97
CA LYS A 579 -29.66 -24.28 -42.61
C LYS A 579 -30.68 -23.42 -43.37
N GLU A 580 -30.40 -22.13 -43.50
CA GLU A 580 -31.26 -21.21 -44.24
C GLU A 580 -31.28 -21.55 -45.74
N GLU A 581 -30.13 -21.85 -46.33
CA GLU A 581 -30.01 -22.23 -47.72
C GLU A 581 -30.73 -23.58 -48.02
N ALA A 582 -30.52 -24.56 -47.13
CA ALA A 582 -31.26 -25.84 -47.20
C ALA A 582 -32.78 -25.61 -47.12
N SER A 583 -33.22 -24.71 -46.23
CA SER A 583 -34.67 -24.39 -46.09
C SER A 583 -35.24 -23.68 -47.32
N ARG A 584 -34.47 -22.84 -48.00
CA ARG A 584 -34.85 -22.19 -49.28
C ARG A 584 -35.00 -23.25 -50.38
N VAL A 585 -34.06 -24.18 -50.51
CA VAL A 585 -34.08 -25.23 -51.50
C VAL A 585 -35.27 -26.19 -51.24
N ILE A 586 -35.52 -26.60 -49.98
CA ILE A 586 -36.69 -27.43 -49.61
C ILE A 586 -38.01 -26.71 -49.94
N LYS A 587 -38.13 -25.43 -49.67
CA LYS A 587 -39.30 -24.62 -50.03
C LYS A 587 -39.52 -24.57 -51.56
N SER A 588 -38.44 -24.50 -52.31
CA SER A 588 -38.47 -24.51 -53.78
C SER A 588 -38.86 -25.89 -54.34
N LEU A 589 -38.37 -26.96 -53.73
CA LEU A 589 -38.74 -28.36 -54.07
C LEU A 589 -40.22 -28.66 -53.77
N ASN A 590 -40.76 -28.18 -52.64
CA ASN A 590 -42.14 -28.40 -52.25
C ASN A 590 -43.17 -27.59 -53.10
N LYS A 591 -42.72 -26.72 -53.98
CA LYS A 591 -43.56 -25.97 -54.93
C LYS A 591 -43.59 -26.56 -56.35
N LEU A 592 -42.90 -27.66 -56.56
CA LEU A 592 -42.85 -28.35 -57.86
C LEU A 592 -43.94 -29.44 -57.94
N ASP A 593 -44.82 -29.31 -58.97
CA ASP A 593 -45.74 -30.35 -59.29
C ASP A 593 -45.00 -31.57 -59.93
N SER A 594 -45.67 -32.75 -59.88
CA SER A 594 -45.08 -34.06 -60.10
C SER A 594 -44.45 -34.34 -61.49
N ASP A 595 -44.45 -33.35 -62.41
CA ASP A 595 -43.95 -33.57 -63.80
C ASP A 595 -42.58 -32.84 -64.11
N ASP A 596 -41.93 -32.24 -63.17
CA ASP A 596 -40.78 -31.41 -63.50
C ASP A 596 -39.43 -31.99 -62.95
N ILE A 597 -39.11 -33.21 -63.31
CA ILE A 597 -37.89 -33.95 -62.96
C ILE A 597 -36.58 -33.16 -63.33
N LYS A 598 -36.61 -32.36 -64.40
CA LYS A 598 -35.48 -31.56 -64.81
C LYS A 598 -35.16 -30.40 -63.85
N LYS A 599 -36.17 -29.75 -63.31
CA LYS A 599 -36.00 -28.69 -62.32
C LYS A 599 -35.55 -29.20 -60.93
N ALA A 600 -36.07 -30.39 -60.56
CA ALA A 600 -35.63 -31.04 -59.34
C ALA A 600 -34.14 -31.45 -59.41
N ASN A 601 -33.64 -31.88 -60.54
CA ASN A 601 -32.23 -32.19 -60.75
C ASN A 601 -31.35 -30.88 -60.78
N GLN A 602 -31.84 -29.79 -61.29
CA GLN A 602 -31.14 -28.50 -61.22
C GLN A 602 -31.04 -27.97 -59.78
N LEU A 603 -32.12 -28.05 -59.02
CA LEU A 603 -32.11 -27.67 -57.60
C LEU A 603 -31.22 -28.55 -56.71
N ARG A 604 -31.17 -29.86 -57.03
CA ARG A 604 -30.22 -30.80 -56.37
C ARG A 604 -28.77 -30.47 -56.68
N ASN A 605 -28.46 -30.07 -57.93
CA ASN A 605 -27.12 -29.65 -58.29
C ASN A 605 -26.74 -28.29 -57.62
N GLN A 606 -27.69 -27.37 -57.53
CA GLN A 606 -27.49 -26.10 -56.80
C GLN A 606 -27.25 -26.31 -55.28
N LEU A 607 -27.98 -27.27 -54.67
CA LEU A 607 -27.76 -27.66 -53.29
C LEU A 607 -26.36 -28.26 -53.08
N ASN A 608 -25.95 -29.14 -53.99
CA ASN A 608 -24.61 -29.73 -53.94
C ASN A 608 -23.49 -28.71 -54.17
N ASP A 609 -23.70 -27.74 -55.04
CA ASP A 609 -22.73 -26.65 -55.27
C ASP A 609 -22.69 -25.68 -54.10
N SER A 610 -23.80 -25.44 -53.41
CA SER A 610 -23.84 -24.63 -52.20
C SER A 610 -23.19 -25.36 -51.01
N LEU A 611 -23.44 -26.67 -50.86
CA LEU A 611 -22.78 -27.50 -49.84
C LEU A 611 -21.26 -27.61 -50.05
N LYS A 612 -20.78 -27.65 -51.30
CA LYS A 612 -19.34 -27.57 -51.62
C LYS A 612 -18.71 -26.25 -51.28
N LYS A 613 -19.47 -25.16 -51.29
CA LYS A 613 -18.98 -23.83 -50.83
C LYS A 613 -18.81 -23.72 -49.32
N PHE A 614 -19.57 -24.51 -48.55
CA PHE A 614 -19.56 -24.46 -47.06
C PHE A 614 -18.72 -25.55 -46.40
N GLY A 615 -18.25 -26.56 -47.12
CA GLY A 615 -17.43 -27.60 -46.52
C GLY A 615 -16.40 -28.14 -47.50
N GLY A 616 -15.12 -28.02 -47.13
CA GLY A 616 -14.06 -28.69 -47.88
C GLY A 616 -14.26 -30.18 -47.94
N ASP A 617 -13.70 -30.82 -48.99
CA ASP A 617 -13.77 -32.24 -49.31
C ASP A 617 -13.75 -33.18 -48.09
N GLY A 618 -14.87 -33.77 -47.75
CA GLY A 618 -14.86 -34.81 -46.72
C GLY A 618 -16.17 -35.18 -46.02
N LEU A 619 -17.30 -34.56 -46.29
CA LEU A 619 -18.58 -34.99 -45.68
C LEU A 619 -19.46 -35.73 -46.69
N ASP A 620 -19.50 -37.06 -46.56
CA ASP A 620 -20.42 -37.94 -47.31
C ASP A 620 -21.84 -37.85 -46.76
N PHE A 621 -22.73 -37.13 -47.47
CA PHE A 621 -24.15 -36.97 -47.14
C PHE A 621 -25.05 -37.97 -47.82
N SER A 622 -24.52 -39.08 -48.37
CA SER A 622 -25.30 -40.07 -49.05
C SER A 622 -26.34 -40.78 -48.16
N GLY A 623 -26.15 -40.73 -46.82
CA GLY A 623 -27.07 -41.31 -45.85
C GLY A 623 -28.31 -40.49 -45.48
N LEU A 624 -28.37 -39.19 -45.85
CA LEU A 624 -29.46 -38.27 -45.43
C LEU A 624 -30.63 -38.19 -46.42
N LEU A 625 -30.57 -38.84 -47.52
CA LEU A 625 -31.60 -38.84 -48.61
C LEU A 625 -32.45 -40.09 -48.72
N GLN A 626 -32.46 -40.97 -47.72
CA GLN A 626 -33.44 -42.05 -47.63
C GLN A 626 -34.61 -41.67 -46.73
N LEU A 627 -35.45 -40.73 -47.19
CA LEU A 627 -36.80 -40.53 -46.71
C LEU A 627 -37.74 -41.22 -47.68
N ASN A 628 -38.19 -42.47 -47.36
CA ASN A 628 -39.48 -42.92 -47.80
C ASN A 628 -40.13 -43.85 -46.80
N ASN A 629 -41.28 -43.41 -46.34
CA ASN A 629 -42.47 -44.13 -45.92
C ASN A 629 -42.32 -45.20 -44.81
N THR A 630 -42.84 -44.99 -43.67
CA THR A 630 -44.18 -45.37 -43.21
C THR A 630 -44.30 -45.35 -41.71
N SER A 631 -45.44 -44.75 -41.27
CA SER A 631 -46.24 -45.05 -40.08
C SER A 631 -45.67 -45.10 -38.69
N SER A 632 -46.16 -44.10 -37.93
CA SER A 632 -46.63 -43.97 -36.52
C SER A 632 -46.60 -45.22 -35.57
N PRO A 633 -46.89 -44.94 -34.28
CA PRO A 633 -45.94 -44.85 -33.18
C PRO A 633 -46.28 -45.89 -32.07
N ALA A 634 -45.39 -46.12 -31.14
CA ALA A 634 -45.67 -46.44 -29.72
C ALA A 634 -44.37 -46.77 -28.93
N PRO A 635 -44.39 -46.93 -27.58
CA PRO A 635 -43.98 -45.90 -26.71
C PRO A 635 -42.74 -46.25 -25.81
N LEU A 636 -42.23 -45.23 -25.16
CA LEU A 636 -41.33 -45.18 -24.02
C LEU A 636 -41.13 -46.46 -23.18
N LYS A 637 -39.86 -46.85 -22.99
CA LYS A 637 -39.38 -47.33 -21.69
C LYS A 637 -38.01 -46.74 -21.35
N LYS A 638 -37.97 -46.15 -20.15
CA LYS A 638 -36.77 -45.74 -19.42
C LYS A 638 -35.88 -46.94 -19.14
N ASN A 639 -34.57 -46.78 -19.30
CA ASN A 639 -33.59 -47.14 -18.27
C ASN A 639 -32.19 -46.70 -18.69
N GLN A 640 -31.68 -45.84 -17.85
CA GLN A 640 -30.30 -45.68 -17.32
C GLN A 640 -29.21 -46.57 -17.95
N LYS A 641 -28.17 -45.89 -18.49
CA LYS A 641 -26.82 -45.83 -17.90
C LYS A 641 -25.90 -44.98 -18.75
N THR A 642 -25.34 -44.01 -18.09
CA THR A 642 -24.24 -43.19 -18.50
C THR A 642 -23.08 -44.00 -19.05
N GLY A 643 -22.71 -43.74 -20.28
CA GLY A 643 -21.43 -44.09 -20.86
C GLY A 643 -20.73 -42.84 -21.30
N SER A 644 -19.76 -42.39 -20.54
CA SER A 644 -18.87 -41.32 -20.92
C SER A 644 -17.98 -41.74 -22.07
N VAL A 645 -18.13 -41.10 -23.21
CA VAL A 645 -17.18 -41.24 -24.32
C VAL A 645 -15.93 -40.45 -23.92
N THR A 646 -14.89 -41.17 -23.53
CA THR A 646 -13.54 -40.62 -23.31
C THR A 646 -12.93 -40.39 -24.67
N ILE A 647 -12.74 -39.10 -24.99
CA ILE A 647 -11.89 -38.72 -26.11
C ILE A 647 -10.45 -38.97 -25.65
N HIS A 648 -9.80 -39.95 -26.25
CA HIS A 648 -8.36 -40.14 -26.15
C HIS A 648 -7.68 -38.94 -26.82
N ASN A 649 -7.16 -38.00 -26.00
CA ASN A 649 -6.11 -37.11 -26.44
C ASN A 649 -4.77 -37.78 -26.17
N ASP A 650 -3.96 -37.83 -27.19
CA ASP A 650 -2.56 -38.27 -27.15
C ASP A 650 -1.79 -37.54 -26.02
N LYS A 651 -1.62 -38.23 -24.88
CA LYS A 651 -0.67 -37.89 -23.82
C LYS A 651 0.53 -38.84 -23.92
N ALA A 652 1.19 -38.83 -25.03
CA ALA A 652 2.41 -39.58 -25.23
C ALA A 652 3.59 -38.57 -25.40
N GLN A 653 3.89 -37.76 -24.41
CA GLN A 653 5.15 -36.97 -24.43
C GLN A 653 5.61 -36.31 -23.10
N SER A 654 5.13 -36.73 -21.92
CA SER A 654 5.82 -36.31 -20.68
C SER A 654 5.53 -37.27 -19.51
N ALA A 655 6.08 -38.46 -19.53
CA ALA A 655 6.17 -39.23 -18.30
C ALA A 655 7.30 -38.63 -17.45
N SER A 656 6.99 -38.26 -16.19
CA SER A 656 8.01 -37.78 -15.22
C SER A 656 9.03 -38.93 -15.00
N THR A 657 10.29 -38.58 -14.85
CA THR A 657 11.36 -39.53 -14.49
C THR A 657 11.34 -39.91 -13.01
N GLU A 658 10.46 -39.33 -12.22
CA GLU A 658 10.32 -39.55 -10.77
C GLU A 658 8.86 -39.59 -10.35
N ILE A 659 8.52 -40.53 -9.43
CA ILE A 659 7.23 -40.63 -8.75
C ILE A 659 7.42 -40.55 -7.25
N ASN A 660 6.56 -39.78 -6.55
CA ASN A 660 6.60 -39.62 -5.09
C ASN A 660 5.38 -40.33 -4.45
N LEU A 661 5.64 -41.36 -3.67
CA LEU A 661 4.66 -42.18 -2.97
C LEU A 661 4.68 -42.04 -1.45
N ILE A 662 5.30 -40.95 -0.94
CA ILE A 662 5.41 -40.69 0.51
C ILE A 662 4.01 -40.44 1.11
N GLY A 663 3.66 -41.21 2.13
CA GLY A 663 2.38 -41.04 2.85
C GLY A 663 1.24 -41.93 2.34
N GLU A 664 1.46 -42.68 1.25
CA GLU A 664 0.46 -43.61 0.73
C GLU A 664 0.40 -44.95 1.46
N THR A 665 -0.71 -45.64 1.36
CA THR A 665 -0.78 -47.03 1.80
C THR A 665 -0.08 -47.95 0.78
N VAL A 666 0.43 -49.11 1.21
CA VAL A 666 1.14 -50.05 0.31
C VAL A 666 0.27 -50.47 -0.87
N ALA A 667 -1.05 -50.60 -0.68
CA ALA A 667 -1.98 -51.03 -1.75
C ALA A 667 -2.18 -49.92 -2.79
N ASP A 668 -2.36 -48.70 -2.35
CA ASP A 668 -2.54 -47.53 -3.25
C ASP A 668 -1.26 -47.21 -4.01
N ALA A 669 -0.12 -47.20 -3.29
CA ALA A 669 1.20 -46.99 -3.87
C ALA A 669 1.56 -48.02 -4.96
N VAL A 670 1.22 -49.28 -4.78
CA VAL A 670 1.43 -50.33 -5.80
C VAL A 670 0.54 -50.13 -7.04
N GLN A 671 -0.69 -49.70 -6.83
CA GLN A 671 -1.62 -49.43 -7.96
C GLN A 671 -1.18 -48.20 -8.78
N GLU A 672 -0.69 -47.17 -8.12
CA GLU A 672 -0.18 -45.96 -8.78
C GLU A 672 1.14 -46.23 -9.48
N LEU A 673 2.02 -47.01 -8.85
CA LEU A 673 3.29 -47.41 -9.41
C LEU A 673 3.10 -48.28 -10.68
N ASP A 674 2.13 -49.19 -10.72
CA ASP A 674 1.83 -49.99 -11.91
C ASP A 674 1.48 -49.11 -13.11
N LYS A 675 0.60 -48.15 -12.92
CA LYS A 675 0.21 -47.16 -13.97
C LYS A 675 1.40 -46.29 -14.40
N TYR A 676 2.24 -45.89 -13.43
CA TYR A 676 3.40 -45.06 -13.70
C TYR A 676 4.42 -45.81 -14.55
N LEU A 677 4.76 -47.05 -14.21
CA LEU A 677 5.72 -47.87 -14.95
C LEU A 677 5.24 -48.18 -16.36
N ASP A 678 3.93 -48.42 -16.56
CA ASP A 678 3.35 -48.58 -17.89
C ASP A 678 3.50 -47.30 -18.74
N ASN A 679 3.22 -46.15 -18.17
CA ASN A 679 3.41 -44.86 -18.85
C ASN A 679 4.89 -44.58 -19.16
N CYS A 680 5.80 -44.92 -18.26
CA CYS A 680 7.24 -44.75 -18.48
C CYS A 680 7.77 -45.65 -19.61
N LYS A 681 7.23 -46.86 -19.73
CA LYS A 681 7.57 -47.76 -20.83
C LYS A 681 7.04 -47.24 -22.16
N MET A 682 5.80 -46.70 -22.18
CA MET A 682 5.24 -46.05 -23.38
C MET A 682 6.04 -44.81 -23.80
N ALA A 683 6.66 -44.13 -22.85
CA ALA A 683 7.52 -42.97 -23.09
C ALA A 683 8.99 -43.33 -23.37
N HIS A 684 9.33 -44.64 -23.49
CA HIS A 684 10.70 -45.13 -23.72
C HIS A 684 11.74 -44.66 -22.69
N LEU A 685 11.35 -44.48 -21.44
CA LEU A 685 12.27 -44.17 -20.35
C LEU A 685 13.06 -45.45 -19.94
N HIS A 686 14.36 -45.30 -19.77
CA HIS A 686 15.22 -46.41 -19.35
C HIS A 686 15.47 -46.50 -17.86
N THR A 687 15.39 -45.34 -17.15
CA THR A 687 15.63 -45.28 -15.71
C THR A 687 14.64 -44.33 -15.06
N VAL A 688 14.05 -44.76 -13.93
CA VAL A 688 13.07 -43.98 -13.17
C VAL A 688 13.38 -44.02 -11.68
N ARG A 689 12.95 -43.00 -10.94
CA ARG A 689 13.13 -42.88 -9.50
C ARG A 689 11.79 -43.02 -8.78
N ILE A 690 11.77 -43.78 -7.71
CA ILE A 690 10.60 -43.98 -6.86
C ILE A 690 10.94 -43.50 -5.46
N VAL A 691 10.29 -42.42 -5.03
CA VAL A 691 10.46 -41.82 -3.71
C VAL A 691 9.40 -42.34 -2.75
N HIS A 692 9.79 -43.13 -1.76
CA HIS A 692 8.89 -43.73 -0.76
C HIS A 692 9.20 -43.32 0.68
N GLY A 693 10.20 -42.48 0.87
CA GLY A 693 10.60 -41.99 2.21
C GLY A 693 11.32 -43.02 3.09
N LYS A 694 11.91 -42.52 4.18
CA LYS A 694 12.71 -43.33 5.13
C LYS A 694 11.86 -43.98 6.25
N GLY A 695 10.57 -43.70 6.38
CA GLY A 695 9.65 -44.09 7.46
C GLY A 695 9.87 -45.51 8.07
N THR A 696 8.83 -46.25 8.43
CA THR A 696 8.91 -47.58 9.07
C THR A 696 9.44 -48.70 8.15
N GLY A 697 9.73 -48.38 6.90
CA GLY A 697 10.19 -49.35 5.88
C GLY A 697 9.09 -50.22 5.25
N LYS A 698 7.88 -50.24 5.77
CA LYS A 698 6.76 -51.07 5.21
C LYS A 698 6.41 -50.71 3.77
N LEU A 699 6.39 -49.41 3.44
CA LEU A 699 6.11 -48.97 2.07
C LEU A 699 7.21 -49.39 1.11
N ARG A 700 8.47 -49.23 1.49
CA ARG A 700 9.63 -49.71 0.72
C ARG A 700 9.58 -51.19 0.46
N GLU A 701 9.32 -52.03 1.49
CA GLU A 701 9.20 -53.51 1.34
C GLU A 701 8.08 -53.88 0.40
N GLY A 702 6.91 -53.23 0.47
CA GLY A 702 5.78 -53.44 -0.43
C GLY A 702 6.15 -53.10 -1.87
N ILE A 703 6.76 -51.95 -2.11
CA ILE A 703 7.25 -51.51 -3.42
C ILE A 703 8.29 -52.49 -3.99
N HIS A 704 9.30 -52.88 -3.20
CA HIS A 704 10.32 -53.84 -3.64
C HIS A 704 9.75 -55.21 -3.96
N SER A 705 8.75 -55.68 -3.22
CA SER A 705 8.04 -56.93 -3.50
C SER A 705 7.27 -56.88 -4.80
N TYR A 706 6.68 -55.74 -5.13
CA TYR A 706 6.00 -55.52 -6.39
C TYR A 706 7.01 -55.43 -7.57
N LEU A 707 8.10 -54.65 -7.44
CA LEU A 707 9.11 -54.48 -8.48
C LEU A 707 9.79 -55.77 -8.88
N LYS A 708 10.02 -56.73 -7.94
CA LYS A 708 10.53 -58.09 -8.21
C LYS A 708 9.63 -58.91 -9.10
N LYS A 709 8.32 -58.61 -9.12
CA LYS A 709 7.31 -59.37 -9.89
C LYS A 709 6.85 -58.63 -11.15
N SER A 710 7.24 -57.37 -11.28
CA SER A 710 6.78 -56.53 -12.40
C SER A 710 7.45 -56.91 -13.71
N LYS A 711 6.67 -57.03 -14.76
CA LYS A 711 7.13 -57.32 -16.14
C LYS A 711 7.88 -56.16 -16.80
N TYR A 712 7.75 -54.98 -16.23
CA TYR A 712 8.35 -53.71 -16.76
C TYR A 712 9.76 -53.47 -16.29
N VAL A 713 10.21 -54.14 -15.20
CA VAL A 713 11.46 -53.84 -14.49
C VAL A 713 12.54 -54.85 -14.89
N ASP A 714 13.72 -54.39 -15.23
CA ASP A 714 14.91 -55.17 -15.45
C ASP A 714 15.69 -55.36 -14.13
N SER A 715 16.04 -54.24 -13.48
CA SER A 715 16.73 -54.25 -12.20
C SER A 715 16.30 -53.02 -11.36
N PHE A 716 16.53 -53.07 -10.04
CA PHE A 716 16.34 -51.93 -9.15
C PHE A 716 17.35 -52.00 -7.98
N HIS A 717 17.71 -50.85 -7.47
CA HIS A 717 18.55 -50.70 -6.30
C HIS A 717 18.17 -49.44 -5.49
N ILE A 718 18.58 -49.40 -4.21
CA ILE A 718 18.39 -48.24 -3.35
C ILE A 718 19.37 -47.17 -3.80
N ALA A 719 18.94 -45.90 -3.82
CA ALA A 719 19.78 -44.75 -4.18
C ALA A 719 21.01 -44.59 -3.26
N GLY A 720 22.09 -44.10 -3.81
CA GLY A 720 23.35 -43.88 -3.08
C GLY A 720 23.29 -42.65 -2.16
N PHE A 721 24.38 -42.45 -1.40
CA PHE A 721 24.53 -41.29 -0.52
C PHE A 721 24.52 -40.00 -1.35
N GLY A 722 23.57 -39.08 -1.04
CA GLY A 722 23.37 -37.83 -1.80
C GLY A 722 22.28 -37.90 -2.88
N GLU A 723 21.74 -39.09 -3.23
CA GLU A 723 20.66 -39.27 -4.22
C GLU A 723 19.31 -39.61 -3.58
N GLY A 724 19.18 -39.48 -2.25
CA GLY A 724 17.97 -39.78 -1.49
C GLY A 724 18.08 -40.98 -0.54
N ASP A 725 19.22 -41.66 -0.48
CA ASP A 725 19.58 -42.77 0.42
C ASP A 725 18.46 -43.87 0.47
N TYR A 726 18.21 -44.37 1.68
CA TYR A 726 17.18 -45.42 1.94
C TYR A 726 15.74 -44.98 1.68
N GLY A 727 15.50 -43.72 1.30
CA GLY A 727 14.14 -43.20 0.98
C GLY A 727 13.77 -43.24 -0.49
N VAL A 728 14.69 -43.61 -1.38
CA VAL A 728 14.52 -43.62 -2.84
C VAL A 728 14.97 -44.98 -3.44
N THR A 729 14.24 -45.50 -4.39
CA THR A 729 14.62 -46.66 -5.18
C THR A 729 14.76 -46.26 -6.65
N ILE A 730 15.88 -46.58 -7.26
CA ILE A 730 16.18 -46.38 -8.67
C ILE A 730 15.84 -47.68 -9.41
N VAL A 731 15.05 -47.57 -10.48
CA VAL A 731 14.53 -48.72 -11.26
C VAL A 731 15.01 -48.57 -12.70
N GLN A 732 15.59 -49.67 -13.25
CA GLN A 732 15.86 -49.79 -14.67
C GLN A 732 14.72 -50.55 -15.35
N LEU A 733 14.19 -49.98 -16.41
CA LEU A 733 13.08 -50.54 -17.16
C LEU A 733 13.59 -51.35 -18.35
N LYS A 734 12.84 -52.44 -18.70
CA LYS A 734 13.15 -53.34 -19.81
C LYS A 734 12.94 -52.66 -21.17
#